data_907ac8895e6d66cb9eb26ff9c8a49139
#
_entry.id   907ac8895e6d66cb9eb26ff9c8a49139
#
_cell.length_a   1.000
_cell.length_b   1.000
_cell.length_c   1.000
_cell.angle_alpha   90.00
_cell.angle_beta   90.00
_cell.angle_gamma   90.00
#
_symmetry.space_group_name_H-M   'P 1'
#
loop_
_entity.id
_entity.type
_entity.pdbx_description
1 polymer ?
#
loop_
_entity_poly.entity_id
_entity_poly.type
_entity_poly.pdbx_seq_one_letter_code
_entity_poly.pdbx_strand_id
1 'polypeptide(L)'
;MLTADTSIKIPSTGTSGTSSSGGGRPGHRKSSPALTPDEDLVDPNQRNAYDVKYPTVLPPNPQLKALLVFYKSDNICEVVQQACNRQQLEVTLVKTKELALENLCSATECFHVIVIDARSPKHLDAEHIARSIRHMSGHHFTTIIAVVKKSMFERDDVINALLDAGVNRCMAESTSLSMCAMELKQILHSIVRPHNVISTQQALYTALHRLKEVLIITDDLLRIQYANRSAERLLNLRLDEVISKPLADIFISDVSNINNSVQGKGVREFDGILTVKRKNQEGIPMHVRVVPVACIGRTPTHFVFNFDVPGGQMDFIATLPQPKEAPRGSLHSIRRGSFDVRSIASDGLRRTSLAKLTSLPLEAPITKIINLLSQVQENCSAEEARLIDKVLEFLKREGLYSPQMKEIRTDDPIATDLIGALLTGPNVYSSRRSSNDSIVRTNCTNRQSTIMPAKMKATPLIMEILEESLNWEFNIFKLEEITENHPLLYLGMEIFRRFDVFATLNVDENVCKNWLAIIERNYHADNSYHNSTHAADVMQATGVFISQLAAKDLVMDRLEEASALIAAAAHDVDHPGRSSAFLCNSNSPLAILYNDLTVLESHHASTTFRLTLGDDNANIFKNLDTDTYKVARTTIIDMILATEMTRHFEHLAKFVSVFGNEMEPREIVQSEDESSVLMRRMLIKVADVSNPARPMICCIEWSRRIAEEYFTQTDEEKAKNLPIVMPMFDRGTCSIPKSQIGFIEYIIQDMIHAWDSFIDMPELITYMQINYSQWKKFEEQGIHTLAEVKAKQMSLMNKKSALK
;
A
#
# COMPACT_ATOMS: atom_id res chain seq x y z
N MET A 1 -26.02 -38.89 -20.37
CA MET A 1 -26.70 -40.19 -20.27
C MET A 1 -25.68 -41.23 -19.87
N LEU A 2 -25.80 -41.68 -18.69
CA LEU A 2 -25.37 -42.93 -18.02
C LEU A 2 -24.93 -42.59 -16.60
N THR A 3 -25.92 -42.57 -15.74
CA THR A 3 -25.79 -42.68 -14.28
C THR A 3 -25.45 -44.13 -13.99
N ALA A 4 -24.29 -44.37 -13.45
CA ALA A 4 -23.95 -45.67 -12.88
C ALA A 4 -24.04 -45.58 -11.36
N ASP A 5 -25.19 -46.00 -10.90
CA ASP A 5 -25.48 -46.32 -9.51
C ASP A 5 -24.86 -47.70 -9.24
N THR A 6 -23.87 -47.83 -8.41
CA THR A 6 -23.35 -49.12 -7.92
C THR A 6 -23.77 -49.34 -6.48
N SER A 7 -25.02 -49.71 -6.31
CA SER A 7 -25.49 -50.42 -5.13
C SER A 7 -25.32 -51.94 -5.37
N ILE A 8 -24.45 -52.53 -4.57
CA ILE A 8 -24.25 -53.99 -4.52
C ILE A 8 -25.53 -54.62 -3.96
N LYS A 9 -26.28 -55.34 -4.82
CA LYS A 9 -27.38 -56.20 -4.43
C LYS A 9 -26.81 -57.62 -4.15
N ILE A 10 -27.06 -58.13 -2.95
CA ILE A 10 -26.94 -59.52 -2.59
C ILE A 10 -28.27 -60.18 -2.97
N PRO A 11 -28.29 -61.36 -3.65
CA PRO A 11 -29.53 -61.96 -4.14
C PRO A 11 -30.33 -62.62 -3.03
N SER A 12 -31.61 -62.29 -2.96
CA SER A 12 -32.60 -62.98 -2.17
C SER A 12 -33.23 -64.10 -3.04
N THR A 13 -33.09 -65.30 -2.60
CA THR A 13 -33.88 -66.48 -3.06
C THR A 13 -35.27 -66.38 -2.46
N GLY A 14 -36.26 -66.34 -3.32
CA GLY A 14 -37.65 -66.35 -2.91
C GLY A 14 -38.18 -67.70 -2.58
N THR A 15 -39.12 -67.77 -1.67
CA THR A 15 -40.25 -68.67 -1.72
C THR A 15 -41.46 -68.09 -1.01
N SER A 16 -42.57 -68.29 -1.66
CA SER A 16 -43.93 -67.87 -1.34
C SER A 16 -44.50 -68.61 -0.10
N GLY A 17 -45.38 -67.99 0.64
CA GLY A 17 -46.26 -68.75 1.54
C GLY A 17 -47.00 -67.90 2.59
N THR A 18 -48.18 -67.48 2.27
CA THR A 18 -49.43 -67.27 3.04
C THR A 18 -49.44 -67.25 4.59
N SER A 19 -50.08 -66.20 5.08
CA SER A 19 -50.98 -65.96 6.20
C SER A 19 -50.82 -66.76 7.49
N SER A 20 -50.76 -66.11 8.61
CA SER A 20 -51.79 -65.99 9.66
C SER A 20 -51.20 -65.51 10.98
N SER A 21 -51.98 -64.64 11.60
CA SER A 21 -52.11 -64.16 12.98
C SER A 21 -51.30 -64.89 14.09
N GLY A 22 -50.77 -64.15 15.01
CA GLY A 22 -50.47 -64.58 16.38
C GLY A 22 -49.32 -63.88 17.04
N GLY A 23 -49.63 -63.19 18.12
CA GLY A 23 -48.75 -62.35 18.92
C GLY A 23 -47.57 -63.03 19.58
N GLY A 24 -46.57 -62.24 19.88
CA GLY A 24 -45.42 -62.68 20.68
C GLY A 24 -44.31 -61.68 20.71
N ARG A 25 -43.99 -61.23 21.86
CA ARG A 25 -43.04 -60.16 22.27
C ARG A 25 -41.61 -60.31 21.70
N PRO A 26 -40.84 -59.21 21.84
CA PRO A 26 -39.76 -58.87 20.91
C PRO A 26 -38.39 -59.41 21.34
N GLY A 27 -37.61 -59.86 20.37
CA GLY A 27 -36.19 -60.13 20.50
C GLY A 27 -35.36 -59.00 19.96
N HIS A 28 -34.49 -58.50 20.82
CA HIS A 28 -33.52 -57.48 20.49
C HIS A 28 -32.65 -57.89 19.29
N ARG A 29 -32.70 -57.08 18.21
CA ARG A 29 -31.60 -56.95 17.23
C ARG A 29 -30.96 -55.61 17.38
N LYS A 30 -29.70 -55.63 17.85
CA LYS A 30 -28.80 -54.52 17.86
C LYS A 30 -28.48 -54.10 16.43
N SER A 31 -29.04 -52.97 15.99
CA SER A 31 -28.57 -52.23 14.82
C SER A 31 -27.46 -51.30 15.30
N SER A 32 -26.31 -51.28 14.65
CA SER A 32 -25.21 -50.32 14.90
C SER A 32 -25.73 -48.92 14.68
N PRO A 33 -25.50 -47.96 15.58
CA PRO A 33 -26.05 -46.63 15.45
C PRO A 33 -25.29 -45.87 14.37
N ALA A 34 -26.05 -45.25 13.46
CA ALA A 34 -25.55 -44.12 12.71
C ALA A 34 -25.11 -43.05 13.73
N LEU A 35 -23.97 -42.41 13.52
CA LEU A 35 -23.45 -41.32 14.31
C LEU A 35 -24.34 -40.08 14.09
N THR A 36 -25.48 -40.06 14.69
CA THR A 36 -26.23 -38.85 15.00
C THR A 36 -25.96 -38.56 16.49
N PRO A 37 -25.72 -37.31 16.90
CA PRO A 37 -25.64 -37.01 18.34
C PRO A 37 -26.94 -37.45 18.99
N ASP A 38 -26.85 -38.33 20.02
CA ASP A 38 -28.00 -38.72 20.81
C ASP A 38 -28.64 -37.46 21.43
N GLU A 39 -29.81 -37.06 20.96
CA GLU A 39 -30.59 -35.95 21.46
C GLU A 39 -30.97 -36.11 22.95
N ASP A 40 -30.81 -37.30 23.51
CA ASP A 40 -31.25 -37.61 24.86
C ASP A 40 -30.22 -37.32 25.99
N LEU A 41 -29.01 -36.85 25.65
CA LEU A 41 -27.96 -36.53 26.59
C LEU A 41 -27.67 -35.02 26.80
N VAL A 42 -28.40 -34.16 26.12
CA VAL A 42 -28.21 -32.70 26.24
C VAL A 42 -29.41 -32.12 27.00
N ASP A 43 -29.13 -31.45 28.10
CA ASP A 43 -30.12 -30.63 28.81
C ASP A 43 -30.82 -29.69 27.82
N PRO A 44 -32.17 -29.61 27.81
CA PRO A 44 -32.90 -28.71 26.92
C PRO A 44 -32.42 -27.26 26.93
N ASN A 45 -31.85 -26.81 28.04
CA ASN A 45 -31.25 -25.48 28.20
C ASN A 45 -29.81 -25.39 27.62
N GLN A 46 -29.17 -26.49 27.25
CA GLN A 46 -27.86 -26.56 26.62
C GLN A 46 -27.92 -26.77 25.13
N ARG A 47 -29.12 -26.98 24.53
CA ARG A 47 -29.27 -27.19 23.08
C ARG A 47 -28.65 -26.07 22.25
N ASN A 48 -28.72 -24.86 22.73
CA ASN A 48 -28.16 -23.71 21.98
C ASN A 48 -26.62 -23.66 21.96
N ALA A 49 -25.92 -24.21 22.95
CA ALA A 49 -24.46 -24.19 22.99
C ALA A 49 -23.80 -25.20 22.02
N TYR A 50 -24.49 -26.29 21.69
CA TYR A 50 -24.00 -27.35 20.81
C TYR A 50 -24.66 -27.34 19.45
N ASP A 51 -25.74 -26.59 19.28
CA ASP A 51 -26.60 -26.58 18.09
C ASP A 51 -26.26 -25.46 17.10
N VAL A 52 -25.08 -24.88 17.21
CA VAL A 52 -24.55 -24.07 16.13
C VAL A 52 -24.18 -25.00 14.99
N LYS A 53 -25.22 -25.48 14.27
CA LYS A 53 -25.01 -25.99 12.92
C LYS A 53 -24.30 -24.86 12.19
N TYR A 54 -23.05 -25.12 11.78
CA TYR A 54 -22.39 -24.24 10.84
C TYR A 54 -23.40 -24.00 9.73
N PRO A 55 -24.08 -22.84 9.69
CA PRO A 55 -24.93 -22.58 8.55
C PRO A 55 -24.04 -22.58 7.33
N THR A 56 -24.60 -22.76 6.20
CA THR A 56 -24.04 -22.70 4.87
C THR A 56 -23.26 -21.39 4.58
N VAL A 57 -22.34 -21.00 5.47
CA VAL A 57 -21.34 -19.96 5.23
C VAL A 57 -20.31 -20.44 4.21
N LEU A 58 -20.19 -21.76 4.07
CA LEU A 58 -19.43 -22.38 3.00
C LEU A 58 -20.42 -22.66 1.86
N PRO A 59 -20.17 -22.09 0.67
CA PRO A 59 -20.97 -22.46 -0.49
C PRO A 59 -20.90 -23.98 -0.66
N PRO A 60 -22.04 -24.66 -0.83
CA PRO A 60 -22.04 -26.10 -1.01
C PRO A 60 -21.28 -26.40 -2.32
N ASN A 61 -20.10 -27.01 -2.19
CA ASN A 61 -19.23 -27.44 -3.29
C ASN A 61 -19.10 -26.39 -4.42
N PRO A 62 -18.22 -25.36 -4.27
CA PRO A 62 -17.92 -24.50 -5.41
C PRO A 62 -17.43 -25.37 -6.57
N GLN A 63 -17.91 -25.08 -7.78
CA GLN A 63 -17.42 -25.77 -8.96
C GLN A 63 -15.94 -25.46 -9.11
N LEU A 64 -15.10 -26.47 -8.88
CA LEU A 64 -13.65 -26.30 -8.92
C LEU A 64 -13.18 -26.26 -10.37
N LYS A 65 -12.24 -25.34 -10.66
CA LYS A 65 -11.63 -25.21 -11.98
C LYS A 65 -10.18 -25.70 -11.97
N ALA A 66 -9.79 -26.40 -13.03
CA ALA A 66 -8.44 -26.90 -13.24
C ALA A 66 -7.84 -26.34 -14.54
N LEU A 67 -6.61 -25.83 -14.47
CA LEU A 67 -5.82 -25.44 -15.63
C LEU A 67 -4.79 -26.55 -15.91
N LEU A 68 -4.86 -27.16 -17.09
CA LEU A 68 -3.89 -28.16 -17.54
C LEU A 68 -2.89 -27.51 -18.50
N VAL A 69 -1.61 -27.55 -18.17
CA VAL A 69 -0.51 -27.00 -18.97
C VAL A 69 0.30 -28.15 -19.54
N PHE A 70 -0.04 -28.58 -20.77
CA PHE A 70 0.59 -29.71 -21.45
C PHE A 70 1.09 -29.33 -22.82
N TYR A 71 2.38 -29.54 -23.06
CA TYR A 71 2.99 -29.25 -24.38
C TYR A 71 2.33 -30.02 -25.53
N LYS A 72 1.91 -31.28 -25.31
CA LYS A 72 1.25 -32.13 -26.27
C LYS A 72 -0.03 -32.75 -25.68
N SER A 73 -1.05 -32.86 -26.51
CA SER A 73 -2.25 -33.64 -26.19
C SER A 73 -1.96 -35.10 -26.50
N ASP A 74 -1.22 -35.78 -25.61
CA ASP A 74 -0.91 -37.22 -25.68
C ASP A 74 -1.82 -38.01 -24.73
N ASN A 75 -1.70 -39.34 -24.74
CA ASN A 75 -2.50 -40.24 -23.90
C ASN A 75 -2.44 -39.88 -22.40
N ILE A 76 -1.30 -39.36 -21.91
CA ILE A 76 -1.17 -38.93 -20.51
C ILE A 76 -2.00 -37.64 -20.26
N CYS A 77 -1.94 -36.69 -21.16
CA CYS A 77 -2.77 -35.46 -21.09
C CYS A 77 -4.27 -35.83 -21.08
N GLU A 78 -4.69 -36.72 -21.97
CA GLU A 78 -6.09 -37.19 -22.05
C GLU A 78 -6.54 -37.88 -20.78
N VAL A 79 -5.71 -38.77 -20.22
CA VAL A 79 -6.00 -39.48 -18.96
C VAL A 79 -6.13 -38.49 -17.78
N VAL A 80 -5.24 -37.48 -17.70
CA VAL A 80 -5.32 -36.45 -16.66
C VAL A 80 -6.59 -35.62 -16.84
N GLN A 81 -6.92 -35.21 -18.07
CA GLN A 81 -8.16 -34.48 -18.35
C GLN A 81 -9.42 -35.29 -18.00
N GLN A 82 -9.45 -36.56 -18.34
CA GLN A 82 -10.55 -37.45 -17.96
C GLN A 82 -10.64 -37.67 -16.44
N ALA A 83 -9.49 -37.73 -15.75
CA ALA A 83 -9.43 -37.80 -14.31
C ALA A 83 -10.00 -36.55 -13.64
N CYS A 84 -9.68 -35.37 -14.16
CA CYS A 84 -10.26 -34.10 -13.72
C CYS A 84 -11.79 -34.07 -13.92
N ASN A 85 -12.24 -34.44 -15.12
CA ASN A 85 -13.67 -34.49 -15.44
C ASN A 85 -14.43 -35.48 -14.53
N ARG A 86 -13.81 -36.62 -14.18
CA ARG A 86 -14.38 -37.63 -13.25
C ARG A 86 -14.53 -37.05 -11.83
N GLN A 87 -13.69 -36.10 -11.46
CA GLN A 87 -13.79 -35.37 -10.19
C GLN A 87 -14.65 -34.10 -10.29
N GLN A 88 -15.39 -33.92 -11.38
CA GLN A 88 -16.26 -32.74 -11.64
C GLN A 88 -15.53 -31.41 -11.66
N LEU A 89 -14.26 -31.40 -12.09
CA LEU A 89 -13.51 -30.17 -12.32
C LEU A 89 -13.82 -29.61 -13.71
N GLU A 90 -14.03 -28.31 -13.79
CA GLU A 90 -14.04 -27.58 -15.08
C GLU A 90 -12.61 -27.44 -15.57
N VAL A 91 -12.33 -27.92 -16.78
CA VAL A 91 -10.95 -28.07 -17.28
C VAL A 91 -10.67 -27.14 -18.43
N THR A 92 -9.63 -26.30 -18.28
CA THR A 92 -9.04 -25.49 -19.34
C THR A 92 -7.67 -26.09 -19.70
N LEU A 93 -7.43 -26.40 -20.98
CA LEU A 93 -6.17 -26.97 -21.48
C LEU A 93 -5.39 -25.92 -22.27
N VAL A 94 -4.13 -25.69 -21.89
CA VAL A 94 -3.21 -24.78 -22.58
C VAL A 94 -1.90 -25.49 -22.94
N LYS A 95 -1.22 -25.05 -24.01
CA LYS A 95 -0.04 -25.73 -24.57
C LYS A 95 1.28 -25.02 -24.28
N THR A 96 1.23 -23.77 -23.87
CA THR A 96 2.42 -22.94 -23.66
C THR A 96 2.36 -22.25 -22.31
N LYS A 97 3.53 -21.84 -21.82
CA LYS A 97 3.68 -21.05 -20.59
C LYS A 97 2.92 -19.72 -20.68
N GLU A 98 3.03 -19.06 -21.81
CA GLU A 98 2.44 -17.72 -22.04
C GLU A 98 0.92 -17.81 -21.89
N LEU A 99 0.27 -18.77 -22.57
CA LEU A 99 -1.17 -18.99 -22.44
C LEU A 99 -1.59 -19.41 -21.04
N ALA A 100 -0.73 -20.15 -20.32
CA ALA A 100 -1.02 -20.49 -18.93
C ALA A 100 -1.05 -19.26 -18.02
N LEU A 101 -0.05 -18.39 -18.14
CA LEU A 101 0.05 -17.16 -17.36
C LEU A 101 -1.04 -16.16 -17.77
N GLU A 102 -1.39 -16.07 -19.05
CA GLU A 102 -2.48 -15.22 -19.54
C GLU A 102 -3.83 -15.63 -18.95
N ASN A 103 -4.15 -16.93 -18.91
CA ASN A 103 -5.38 -17.43 -18.28
C ASN A 103 -5.42 -17.15 -16.78
N LEU A 104 -4.26 -17.17 -16.10
CA LEU A 104 -4.17 -16.88 -14.67
C LEU A 104 -4.23 -15.37 -14.35
N CYS A 105 -3.87 -14.52 -15.31
CA CYS A 105 -4.02 -13.06 -15.21
C CYS A 105 -5.46 -12.59 -15.47
N SER A 106 -6.33 -13.46 -16.01
CA SER A 106 -7.71 -13.10 -16.29
C SER A 106 -8.49 -12.90 -15.00
N ALA A 107 -9.03 -11.70 -14.79
CA ALA A 107 -9.84 -11.37 -13.61
C ALA A 107 -11.16 -12.16 -13.51
N THR A 108 -11.55 -12.85 -14.58
CA THR A 108 -12.82 -13.58 -14.68
C THR A 108 -12.71 -15.05 -14.33
N GLU A 109 -11.49 -15.63 -14.31
CA GLU A 109 -11.26 -17.05 -14.09
C GLU A 109 -10.36 -17.30 -12.88
N CYS A 110 -10.89 -18.02 -11.89
CA CYS A 110 -10.14 -18.45 -10.72
C CYS A 110 -9.90 -19.96 -10.76
N PHE A 111 -8.65 -20.37 -10.98
CA PHE A 111 -8.27 -21.78 -10.98
C PHE A 111 -7.86 -22.25 -9.58
N HIS A 112 -8.42 -23.39 -9.17
CA HIS A 112 -8.13 -24.01 -7.86
C HIS A 112 -6.98 -25.00 -7.94
N VAL A 113 -6.81 -25.62 -9.12
CA VAL A 113 -5.77 -26.62 -9.40
C VAL A 113 -5.09 -26.30 -10.72
N ILE A 114 -3.78 -26.36 -10.76
CA ILE A 114 -2.98 -26.24 -11.98
C ILE A 114 -2.16 -27.53 -12.12
N VAL A 115 -2.27 -28.18 -13.25
CA VAL A 115 -1.48 -29.40 -13.54
C VAL A 115 -0.50 -29.08 -14.65
N ILE A 116 0.80 -29.19 -14.37
CA ILE A 116 1.88 -28.85 -15.29
C ILE A 116 2.59 -30.11 -15.77
N ASP A 117 2.77 -30.26 -17.07
CA ASP A 117 3.55 -31.35 -17.67
C ASP A 117 5.06 -31.11 -17.49
N ALA A 118 5.66 -31.72 -16.50
CA ALA A 118 7.10 -31.66 -16.21
C ALA A 118 7.92 -32.80 -16.88
N ARG A 119 7.30 -33.59 -17.75
CA ARG A 119 7.97 -34.75 -18.39
C ARG A 119 9.04 -34.34 -19.42
N SER A 120 8.96 -33.13 -19.93
CA SER A 120 9.86 -32.68 -21.00
C SER A 120 10.33 -31.23 -20.73
N PRO A 121 11.32 -31.01 -19.85
CA PRO A 121 11.77 -29.66 -19.46
C PRO A 121 12.27 -28.81 -20.64
N LYS A 122 12.72 -29.45 -21.74
CA LYS A 122 13.15 -28.75 -22.95
C LYS A 122 12.00 -28.02 -23.68
N HIS A 123 10.77 -28.46 -23.52
CA HIS A 123 9.59 -27.92 -24.17
C HIS A 123 8.71 -27.11 -23.24
N LEU A 124 8.65 -27.53 -21.98
CA LEU A 124 7.87 -26.88 -20.91
C LEU A 124 8.65 -26.91 -19.62
N ASP A 125 9.18 -25.79 -19.20
CA ASP A 125 9.91 -25.64 -17.95
C ASP A 125 8.91 -25.47 -16.79
N ALA A 126 8.55 -26.59 -16.17
CA ALA A 126 7.58 -26.63 -15.10
C ALA A 126 8.05 -25.89 -13.83
N GLU A 127 9.35 -25.92 -13.55
CA GLU A 127 9.94 -25.17 -12.43
C GLU A 127 9.76 -23.67 -12.60
N HIS A 128 10.12 -23.17 -13.77
CA HIS A 128 9.98 -21.75 -14.08
C HIS A 128 8.48 -21.31 -14.09
N ILE A 129 7.58 -22.15 -14.59
CA ILE A 129 6.14 -21.88 -14.59
C ILE A 129 5.63 -21.81 -13.15
N ALA A 130 5.98 -22.77 -12.30
CA ALA A 130 5.55 -22.79 -10.90
C ALA A 130 6.05 -21.55 -10.14
N ARG A 131 7.31 -21.17 -10.28
CA ARG A 131 7.88 -19.94 -9.70
C ARG A 131 7.12 -18.69 -10.19
N SER A 132 6.84 -18.62 -11.50
CA SER A 132 6.09 -17.50 -12.07
C SER A 132 4.69 -17.39 -11.45
N ILE A 133 3.98 -18.50 -11.29
CA ILE A 133 2.65 -18.55 -10.67
C ILE A 133 2.71 -18.11 -9.20
N ARG A 134 3.71 -18.56 -8.42
CA ARG A 134 3.86 -18.17 -7.02
C ARG A 134 4.17 -16.69 -6.81
N HIS A 135 4.75 -16.02 -7.81
CA HIS A 135 4.98 -14.58 -7.78
C HIS A 135 3.73 -13.77 -8.20
N MET A 136 2.70 -14.43 -8.72
CA MET A 136 1.47 -13.76 -9.11
C MET A 136 0.57 -13.52 -7.89
N SER A 137 0.06 -12.30 -7.76
CA SER A 137 -0.94 -11.95 -6.75
C SER A 137 -2.20 -12.83 -6.87
N GLY A 138 -2.73 -13.31 -5.76
CA GLY A 138 -3.96 -14.13 -5.73
C GLY A 138 -3.77 -15.64 -5.89
N HIS A 139 -2.58 -16.12 -6.29
CA HIS A 139 -2.33 -17.54 -6.52
C HIS A 139 -1.52 -18.25 -5.41
N HIS A 140 -1.42 -17.67 -4.22
CA HIS A 140 -0.68 -18.24 -3.09
C HIS A 140 -1.25 -19.60 -2.64
N PHE A 141 -2.57 -19.77 -2.69
CA PHE A 141 -3.27 -21.02 -2.28
C PHE A 141 -3.68 -21.90 -3.46
N THR A 142 -3.40 -21.51 -4.71
CA THR A 142 -3.68 -22.36 -5.87
C THR A 142 -2.81 -23.61 -5.83
N THR A 143 -3.42 -24.78 -5.95
CA THR A 143 -2.69 -26.05 -5.88
C THR A 143 -2.01 -26.35 -7.21
N ILE A 144 -0.68 -26.45 -7.20
CA ILE A 144 0.14 -26.79 -8.38
C ILE A 144 0.57 -28.25 -8.29
N ILE A 145 0.28 -29.00 -9.33
CA ILE A 145 0.65 -30.43 -9.49
C ILE A 145 1.59 -30.53 -10.69
N ALA A 146 2.73 -31.21 -10.53
CA ALA A 146 3.64 -31.51 -11.64
C ALA A 146 3.53 -32.97 -12.04
N VAL A 147 3.26 -33.26 -13.32
CA VAL A 147 3.29 -34.60 -13.86
C VAL A 147 4.69 -34.93 -14.37
N VAL A 148 5.37 -35.87 -13.75
CA VAL A 148 6.76 -36.24 -14.05
C VAL A 148 6.85 -37.67 -14.61
N LYS A 149 7.91 -37.96 -15.39
CA LYS A 149 8.20 -39.32 -15.85
C LYS A 149 8.47 -40.26 -14.65
N LYS A 150 8.10 -41.51 -14.75
CA LYS A 150 8.40 -42.50 -13.70
C LYS A 150 9.88 -42.54 -13.35
N SER A 151 10.76 -42.50 -14.34
CA SER A 151 12.21 -42.50 -14.13
C SER A 151 12.76 -41.22 -13.47
N MET A 152 12.02 -40.12 -13.52
CA MET A 152 12.39 -38.85 -12.87
C MET A 152 11.77 -38.77 -11.46
N PHE A 153 10.71 -39.54 -11.21
CA PHE A 153 10.06 -39.55 -9.90
C PHE A 153 10.92 -40.18 -8.80
N GLU A 154 11.88 -41.04 -9.17
CA GLU A 154 12.85 -41.65 -8.26
C GLU A 154 14.11 -40.76 -8.03
N ARG A 155 14.15 -39.58 -8.61
CA ARG A 155 15.29 -38.65 -8.51
C ARG A 155 14.95 -37.52 -7.56
N ASP A 156 15.52 -37.54 -6.38
CA ASP A 156 15.27 -36.54 -5.33
C ASP A 156 15.65 -35.12 -5.77
N ASP A 157 16.73 -34.94 -6.56
CA ASP A 157 17.17 -33.64 -7.07
C ASP A 157 16.09 -32.96 -7.94
N VAL A 158 15.41 -33.73 -8.79
CA VAL A 158 14.37 -33.20 -9.69
C VAL A 158 13.08 -32.88 -8.92
N ILE A 159 12.71 -33.77 -8.00
CA ILE A 159 11.48 -33.59 -7.20
C ILE A 159 11.65 -32.40 -6.24
N ASN A 160 12.79 -32.31 -5.56
CA ASN A 160 13.07 -31.19 -4.66
C ASN A 160 13.08 -29.84 -5.41
N ALA A 161 13.70 -29.75 -6.60
CA ALA A 161 13.69 -28.53 -7.41
C ALA A 161 12.27 -28.08 -7.77
N LEU A 162 11.36 -29.01 -8.10
CA LEU A 162 9.96 -28.69 -8.37
C LEU A 162 9.21 -28.24 -7.11
N LEU A 163 9.43 -28.89 -5.96
CA LEU A 163 8.83 -28.51 -4.68
C LEU A 163 9.32 -27.12 -4.22
N ASP A 164 10.63 -26.84 -4.35
CA ASP A 164 11.25 -25.56 -4.04
C ASP A 164 10.76 -24.44 -4.98
N ALA A 165 10.35 -24.81 -6.20
CA ALA A 165 9.70 -23.89 -7.13
C ALA A 165 8.24 -23.57 -6.76
N GLY A 166 7.68 -24.23 -5.74
CA GLY A 166 6.32 -24.01 -5.25
C GLY A 166 5.27 -24.98 -5.77
N VAL A 167 5.69 -26.11 -6.36
CA VAL A 167 4.78 -27.23 -6.68
C VAL A 167 4.31 -27.89 -5.37
N ASN A 168 3.01 -28.12 -5.22
CA ASN A 168 2.46 -28.75 -4.02
C ASN A 168 2.57 -30.28 -4.04
N ARG A 169 2.53 -30.87 -5.23
CA ARG A 169 2.58 -32.31 -5.40
C ARG A 169 3.17 -32.70 -6.75
N CYS A 170 4.11 -33.64 -6.74
CA CYS A 170 4.57 -34.33 -7.96
C CYS A 170 3.79 -35.64 -8.13
N MET A 171 3.37 -35.92 -9.37
CA MET A 171 2.58 -37.06 -9.76
C MET A 171 3.30 -37.84 -10.87
N ALA A 172 3.52 -39.12 -10.69
CA ALA A 172 4.14 -39.94 -11.74
C ALA A 172 3.19 -40.11 -12.93
N GLU A 173 3.73 -40.02 -14.16
CA GLU A 173 2.94 -40.27 -15.37
C GLU A 173 2.28 -41.65 -15.31
N SER A 174 0.99 -41.73 -15.61
CA SER A 174 0.22 -42.95 -15.61
C SER A 174 -0.80 -42.99 -16.74
N THR A 175 -0.92 -44.09 -17.41
CA THR A 175 -1.97 -44.35 -18.41
C THR A 175 -3.25 -44.91 -17.76
N SER A 176 -3.25 -45.14 -16.46
CA SER A 176 -4.41 -45.63 -15.71
C SER A 176 -5.29 -44.50 -15.22
N LEU A 177 -6.45 -44.32 -15.84
CA LEU A 177 -7.45 -43.33 -15.42
C LEU A 177 -7.85 -43.50 -13.95
N SER A 178 -7.95 -44.76 -13.46
CA SER A 178 -8.36 -44.98 -12.07
C SER A 178 -7.31 -44.50 -11.08
N MET A 179 -6.01 -44.73 -11.38
CA MET A 179 -4.93 -44.25 -10.54
C MET A 179 -4.85 -42.72 -10.53
N CYS A 180 -4.86 -42.06 -11.70
CA CYS A 180 -4.85 -40.61 -11.80
C CYS A 180 -6.06 -39.99 -11.09
N ALA A 181 -7.27 -40.55 -11.26
CA ALA A 181 -8.45 -40.02 -10.60
C ALA A 181 -8.43 -40.23 -9.08
N MET A 182 -7.84 -41.32 -8.58
CA MET A 182 -7.67 -41.60 -7.14
C MET A 182 -6.68 -40.59 -6.52
N GLU A 183 -5.53 -40.39 -7.17
CA GLU A 183 -4.49 -39.49 -6.70
C GLU A 183 -4.99 -38.03 -6.71
N LEU A 184 -5.67 -37.63 -7.79
CA LEU A 184 -6.31 -36.32 -7.86
C LEU A 184 -7.36 -36.14 -6.76
N LYS A 185 -8.19 -37.17 -6.49
CA LYS A 185 -9.16 -37.12 -5.39
C LYS A 185 -8.50 -36.93 -4.04
N GLN A 186 -7.36 -37.60 -3.78
CA GLN A 186 -6.60 -37.41 -2.55
C GLN A 186 -6.09 -35.98 -2.41
N ILE A 187 -5.55 -35.41 -3.50
CA ILE A 187 -5.07 -34.03 -3.52
C ILE A 187 -6.22 -33.04 -3.27
N LEU A 188 -7.38 -33.26 -3.90
CA LEU A 188 -8.55 -32.42 -3.69
C LEU A 188 -9.00 -32.44 -2.21
N HIS A 189 -8.98 -33.60 -1.57
CA HIS A 189 -9.37 -33.73 -0.16
C HIS A 189 -8.31 -33.22 0.84
N SER A 190 -7.02 -33.44 0.57
CA SER A 190 -5.94 -33.15 1.51
C SER A 190 -5.36 -31.73 1.37
N ILE A 191 -5.50 -31.10 0.18
CA ILE A 191 -4.89 -29.79 -0.09
C ILE A 191 -5.96 -28.77 -0.49
N VAL A 192 -6.71 -29.01 -1.58
CA VAL A 192 -7.57 -27.97 -2.17
C VAL A 192 -8.72 -27.58 -1.25
N ARG A 193 -9.44 -28.57 -0.68
CA ARG A 193 -10.55 -28.28 0.26
C ARG A 193 -10.09 -27.61 1.54
N PRO A 194 -9.01 -28.04 2.22
CA PRO A 194 -8.46 -27.31 3.35
C PRO A 194 -8.09 -25.86 3.03
N HIS A 195 -7.49 -25.58 1.88
CA HIS A 195 -7.17 -24.20 1.47
C HIS A 195 -8.43 -23.32 1.33
N ASN A 196 -9.51 -23.86 0.78
CA ASN A 196 -10.78 -23.14 0.71
C ASN A 196 -11.37 -22.85 2.10
N VAL A 197 -11.24 -23.81 3.04
CA VAL A 197 -11.67 -23.63 4.42
C VAL A 197 -10.82 -22.53 5.10
N ILE A 198 -9.50 -22.52 4.92
CA ILE A 198 -8.60 -21.48 5.46
C ILE A 198 -8.97 -20.11 4.91
N SER A 199 -9.26 -19.98 3.63
CA SER A 199 -9.68 -18.71 3.03
C SER A 199 -10.98 -18.18 3.68
N THR A 200 -11.96 -19.06 3.89
CA THR A 200 -13.21 -18.71 4.58
C THR A 200 -12.97 -18.33 6.05
N GLN A 201 -12.11 -19.11 6.75
CA GLN A 201 -11.71 -18.78 8.12
C GLN A 201 -11.03 -17.43 8.22
N GLN A 202 -10.22 -17.05 7.25
CA GLN A 202 -9.57 -15.73 7.21
C GLN A 202 -10.60 -14.60 7.08
N ALA A 203 -11.67 -14.80 6.26
CA ALA A 203 -12.76 -13.84 6.16
C ALA A 203 -13.54 -13.74 7.47
N LEU A 204 -13.87 -14.87 8.11
CA LEU A 204 -14.53 -14.90 9.42
C LEU A 204 -13.65 -14.25 10.51
N TYR A 205 -12.36 -14.56 10.53
CA TYR A 205 -11.40 -13.93 11.45
C TYR A 205 -11.38 -12.40 11.29
N THR A 206 -11.36 -11.92 10.03
CA THR A 206 -11.40 -10.49 9.74
C THR A 206 -12.70 -9.85 10.22
N ALA A 207 -13.84 -10.52 10.03
CA ALA A 207 -15.14 -10.06 10.50
C ALA A 207 -15.17 -9.98 12.04
N LEU A 208 -14.77 -11.05 12.75
CA LEU A 208 -14.69 -11.12 14.21
C LEU A 208 -13.74 -10.05 14.77
N HIS A 209 -12.60 -9.83 14.10
CA HIS A 209 -11.63 -8.82 14.54
C HIS A 209 -12.18 -7.38 14.46
N ARG A 210 -13.12 -7.12 13.56
CA ARG A 210 -13.77 -5.80 13.36
C ARG A 210 -15.09 -5.63 14.12
N LEU A 211 -15.58 -6.66 14.81
CA LEU A 211 -16.80 -6.53 15.62
C LEU A 211 -16.63 -5.47 16.69
N LYS A 212 -17.68 -4.69 16.94
CA LYS A 212 -17.73 -3.69 18.02
C LYS A 212 -17.84 -4.35 19.39
N GLU A 213 -18.47 -5.49 19.46
CA GLU A 213 -18.61 -6.31 20.68
C GLU A 213 -17.25 -6.87 21.11
N VAL A 214 -17.01 -6.97 22.39
CA VAL A 214 -15.79 -7.55 22.92
C VAL A 214 -15.90 -9.07 22.91
N LEU A 215 -14.97 -9.72 22.23
CA LEU A 215 -14.95 -11.16 22.05
C LEU A 215 -13.58 -11.72 22.40
N ILE A 216 -13.56 -12.72 23.28
CA ILE A 216 -12.38 -13.51 23.61
C ILE A 216 -12.72 -14.99 23.44
N ILE A 217 -11.81 -15.76 22.85
CA ILE A 217 -11.93 -17.22 22.70
C ILE A 217 -10.80 -17.89 23.47
N THR A 218 -11.13 -18.92 24.25
CA THR A 218 -10.17 -19.71 25.00
C THR A 218 -10.20 -21.17 24.58
N ASP A 219 -9.16 -21.91 24.94
CA ASP A 219 -9.15 -23.37 24.90
C ASP A 219 -9.90 -24.00 26.08
N ASP A 220 -9.88 -25.30 26.19
CA ASP A 220 -10.48 -26.11 27.27
C ASP A 220 -9.85 -25.89 28.65
N LEU A 221 -8.60 -25.32 28.68
CA LEU A 221 -7.91 -24.92 29.90
C LEU A 221 -8.11 -23.46 30.26
N LEU A 222 -9.03 -22.77 29.58
CA LEU A 222 -9.31 -21.33 29.73
C LEU A 222 -8.08 -20.45 29.43
N ARG A 223 -7.22 -20.86 28.51
CA ARG A 223 -6.13 -20.00 28.00
C ARG A 223 -6.60 -19.26 26.78
N ILE A 224 -6.32 -17.98 26.71
CA ILE A 224 -6.77 -17.09 25.63
C ILE A 224 -6.09 -17.52 24.31
N GLN A 225 -6.89 -17.89 23.34
CA GLN A 225 -6.47 -18.25 21.98
C GLN A 225 -6.70 -17.10 20.98
N TYR A 226 -7.71 -16.28 21.25
CA TYR A 226 -8.07 -15.15 20.41
C TYR A 226 -8.74 -14.04 21.23
N ALA A 227 -8.45 -12.78 20.87
CA ALA A 227 -9.14 -11.60 21.35
C ALA A 227 -9.30 -10.62 20.19
N ASN A 228 -10.51 -10.08 19.99
CA ASN A 228 -10.74 -9.15 18.90
C ASN A 228 -10.26 -7.72 19.26
N ARG A 229 -10.30 -6.80 18.29
CA ARG A 229 -9.85 -5.42 18.47
C ARG A 229 -10.56 -4.67 19.61
N SER A 230 -11.81 -5.01 19.88
CA SER A 230 -12.58 -4.44 21.00
C SER A 230 -12.11 -4.99 22.33
N ALA A 231 -11.69 -6.26 22.40
CA ALA A 231 -11.07 -6.85 23.59
C ALA A 231 -9.68 -6.24 23.88
N GLU A 232 -8.86 -6.01 22.85
CA GLU A 232 -7.58 -5.31 23.01
C GLU A 232 -7.76 -3.91 23.61
N ARG A 233 -8.78 -3.18 23.17
CA ARG A 233 -9.14 -1.86 23.71
C ARG A 233 -9.61 -1.94 25.17
N LEU A 234 -10.49 -2.90 25.48
CA LEU A 234 -10.99 -3.08 26.84
C LEU A 234 -9.85 -3.38 27.80
N LEU A 235 -8.96 -4.31 27.46
CA LEU A 235 -7.85 -4.73 28.30
C LEU A 235 -6.69 -3.73 28.28
N ASN A 236 -6.62 -2.87 27.28
CA ASN A 236 -5.46 -2.03 26.97
C ASN A 236 -4.18 -2.88 26.79
N LEU A 237 -4.31 -4.05 26.18
CA LEU A 237 -3.28 -5.02 25.88
C LEU A 237 -3.43 -5.46 24.42
N ARG A 238 -2.33 -5.78 23.76
CA ARG A 238 -2.37 -6.33 22.41
C ARG A 238 -2.63 -7.83 22.44
N LEU A 239 -3.07 -8.38 21.30
CA LEU A 239 -3.33 -9.80 21.15
C LEU A 239 -2.10 -10.66 21.50
N ASP A 240 -0.91 -10.25 21.07
CA ASP A 240 0.36 -10.91 21.37
C ASP A 240 0.74 -10.87 22.86
N GLU A 241 0.24 -9.89 23.60
CA GLU A 241 0.45 -9.79 25.06
C GLU A 241 -0.52 -10.69 25.87
N VAL A 242 -1.67 -11.05 25.31
CA VAL A 242 -2.72 -11.83 26.02
C VAL A 242 -2.83 -13.28 25.57
N ILE A 243 -2.38 -13.64 24.37
CA ILE A 243 -2.42 -15.02 23.87
C ILE A 243 -1.71 -15.98 24.82
N SER A 244 -2.29 -17.16 25.01
CA SER A 244 -1.84 -18.23 25.90
C SER A 244 -1.82 -17.89 27.39
N LYS A 245 -2.22 -16.69 27.80
CA LYS A 245 -2.41 -16.36 29.21
C LYS A 245 -3.68 -17.01 29.75
N PRO A 246 -3.69 -17.38 31.05
CA PRO A 246 -4.90 -17.81 31.71
C PRO A 246 -5.96 -16.68 31.71
N LEU A 247 -7.19 -17.02 31.43
CA LEU A 247 -8.31 -16.06 31.44
C LEU A 247 -8.46 -15.35 32.79
N ALA A 248 -8.13 -16.04 33.90
CA ALA A 248 -8.18 -15.47 35.23
C ALA A 248 -7.33 -14.20 35.40
N ASP A 249 -6.27 -14.03 34.63
CA ASP A 249 -5.37 -12.89 34.69
C ASP A 249 -6.02 -11.57 34.22
N ILE A 250 -7.11 -11.65 33.47
CA ILE A 250 -7.86 -10.48 32.99
C ILE A 250 -9.00 -10.06 33.88
N PHE A 251 -9.24 -10.75 35.01
CA PHE A 251 -10.28 -10.38 35.95
C PHE A 251 -9.69 -9.98 37.31
N ILE A 252 -10.37 -9.04 37.98
CA ILE A 252 -10.11 -8.69 39.38
C ILE A 252 -11.02 -9.51 40.27
N SER A 253 -12.22 -9.86 39.78
CA SER A 253 -13.21 -10.66 40.51
C SER A 253 -12.82 -12.13 40.53
N ASP A 254 -13.35 -12.86 41.51
CA ASP A 254 -13.21 -14.30 41.58
C ASP A 254 -13.90 -14.98 40.42
N VAL A 255 -13.14 -15.77 39.66
CA VAL A 255 -13.59 -16.52 38.46
C VAL A 255 -13.98 -17.97 38.81
N SER A 256 -14.05 -18.33 40.07
CA SER A 256 -14.40 -19.70 40.50
C SER A 256 -15.74 -20.14 39.95
N ASN A 257 -16.70 -19.24 39.83
CA ASN A 257 -18.02 -19.53 39.25
C ASN A 257 -17.96 -19.86 37.76
N ILE A 258 -17.08 -19.19 37.02
CA ILE A 258 -16.83 -19.54 35.59
C ILE A 258 -16.23 -20.93 35.54
N ASN A 259 -15.16 -21.20 36.29
CA ASN A 259 -14.49 -22.49 36.31
C ASN A 259 -15.47 -23.63 36.65
N ASN A 260 -16.34 -23.43 37.63
CA ASN A 260 -17.34 -24.42 38.03
C ASN A 260 -18.42 -24.65 36.95
N SER A 261 -18.82 -23.60 36.22
CA SER A 261 -19.82 -23.71 35.16
C SER A 261 -19.24 -24.34 33.90
N VAL A 262 -17.96 -24.05 33.57
CA VAL A 262 -17.31 -24.44 32.33
C VAL A 262 -16.62 -25.80 32.42
N GLN A 263 -16.08 -26.19 33.64
CA GLN A 263 -15.32 -27.43 33.81
C GLN A 263 -16.10 -28.51 34.60
N GLY A 264 -17.30 -28.22 35.07
CA GLY A 264 -18.11 -29.16 35.89
C GLY A 264 -18.80 -30.26 35.07
N LYS A 265 -19.39 -31.23 35.81
CA LYS A 265 -20.28 -32.23 35.21
C LYS A 265 -21.57 -31.55 34.74
N GLY A 266 -21.66 -31.30 33.45
CA GLY A 266 -22.78 -30.56 32.83
C GLY A 266 -22.39 -29.11 32.57
N VAL A 267 -21.61 -28.95 31.48
CA VAL A 267 -21.17 -27.62 30.97
C VAL A 267 -22.41 -26.74 30.74
N ARG A 268 -22.46 -25.58 31.37
CA ARG A 268 -23.55 -24.59 31.24
C ARG A 268 -22.99 -23.27 30.72
N GLU A 269 -23.85 -22.50 30.05
CA GLU A 269 -23.55 -21.12 29.78
C GLU A 269 -23.39 -20.37 31.12
N PHE A 270 -22.40 -19.50 31.16
CA PHE A 270 -22.24 -18.57 32.28
C PHE A 270 -22.76 -17.20 31.85
N ASP A 271 -23.50 -16.57 32.73
CA ASP A 271 -24.02 -15.22 32.52
C ASP A 271 -23.92 -14.45 33.85
N GLY A 272 -23.11 -13.38 33.88
CA GLY A 272 -22.90 -12.65 35.15
C GLY A 272 -22.02 -11.42 34.99
N ILE A 273 -21.96 -10.60 36.02
CA ILE A 273 -21.14 -9.38 36.03
C ILE A 273 -19.79 -9.70 36.71
N LEU A 274 -18.71 -9.41 35.97
CA LEU A 274 -17.33 -9.57 36.43
C LEU A 274 -16.55 -8.28 36.21
N THR A 275 -15.57 -8.04 37.07
CA THR A 275 -14.70 -6.86 36.93
C THR A 275 -13.46 -7.22 36.12
N VAL A 276 -13.37 -6.66 34.94
CA VAL A 276 -12.24 -6.84 34.01
C VAL A 276 -11.08 -5.93 34.44
N LYS A 277 -9.88 -6.48 34.47
CA LYS A 277 -8.63 -5.80 34.83
C LYS A 277 -7.99 -5.19 33.58
N ARG A 278 -7.72 -3.90 33.62
CA ARG A 278 -6.95 -3.22 32.59
C ARG A 278 -5.46 -3.15 32.93
N LYS A 279 -4.61 -2.91 31.94
CA LYS A 279 -3.14 -2.77 32.10
C LYS A 279 -2.73 -1.73 33.15
N ASN A 280 -3.51 -0.67 33.33
CA ASN A 280 -3.32 0.38 34.36
C ASN A 280 -3.90 0.04 35.74
N GLN A 281 -4.37 -1.19 35.95
CA GLN A 281 -5.02 -1.71 37.16
C GLN A 281 -6.43 -1.11 37.46
N GLU A 282 -7.00 -0.30 36.60
CA GLU A 282 -8.41 0.07 36.70
C GLU A 282 -9.30 -1.13 36.39
N GLY A 283 -10.32 -1.34 37.27
CA GLY A 283 -11.32 -2.38 37.07
C GLY A 283 -12.58 -1.82 36.42
N ILE A 284 -13.06 -2.49 35.36
CA ILE A 284 -14.32 -2.16 34.70
C ILE A 284 -15.30 -3.30 34.94
N PRO A 285 -16.48 -3.06 35.54
CA PRO A 285 -17.51 -4.08 35.65
C PRO A 285 -18.12 -4.31 34.25
N MET A 286 -18.13 -5.56 33.83
CA MET A 286 -18.65 -6.01 32.54
C MET A 286 -19.63 -7.15 32.75
N HIS A 287 -20.69 -7.17 31.98
CA HIS A 287 -21.56 -8.32 31.86
C HIS A 287 -20.87 -9.34 30.93
N VAL A 288 -20.58 -10.52 31.45
CA VAL A 288 -19.82 -11.56 30.76
C VAL A 288 -20.72 -12.74 30.51
N ARG A 289 -20.87 -13.12 29.23
CA ARG A 289 -21.55 -14.32 28.80
C ARG A 289 -20.54 -15.30 28.19
N VAL A 290 -20.58 -16.55 28.65
CA VAL A 290 -19.67 -17.60 28.18
C VAL A 290 -20.47 -18.68 27.47
N VAL A 291 -20.11 -18.96 26.22
CA VAL A 291 -20.73 -20.00 25.39
C VAL A 291 -19.70 -21.10 25.11
N PRO A 292 -19.97 -22.35 25.55
CA PRO A 292 -19.10 -23.48 25.25
C PRO A 292 -19.25 -23.90 23.77
N VAL A 293 -18.15 -24.26 23.13
CA VAL A 293 -18.11 -24.72 21.73
C VAL A 293 -17.42 -26.08 21.62
N ALA A 294 -18.15 -27.07 21.14
CA ALA A 294 -17.60 -28.41 20.86
C ALA A 294 -17.16 -28.50 19.39
N CYS A 295 -15.87 -28.33 19.16
CA CYS A 295 -15.31 -28.43 17.80
C CYS A 295 -15.02 -29.89 17.43
N ILE A 296 -14.63 -30.73 18.41
CA ILE A 296 -14.28 -32.15 18.21
C ILE A 296 -14.89 -32.99 19.33
N GLY A 297 -15.76 -33.91 18.99
CA GLY A 297 -16.39 -34.80 19.98
C GLY A 297 -17.54 -34.12 20.75
N ARG A 298 -17.82 -34.63 21.96
CA ARG A 298 -18.97 -34.21 22.79
C ARG A 298 -18.58 -33.21 23.89
N THR A 299 -17.31 -33.04 24.16
CA THR A 299 -16.81 -32.11 25.17
C THR A 299 -16.44 -30.79 24.53
N PRO A 300 -16.75 -29.65 25.15
CA PRO A 300 -16.29 -28.36 24.65
C PRO A 300 -14.77 -28.31 24.58
N THR A 301 -14.26 -27.85 23.44
CA THR A 301 -12.83 -27.67 23.19
C THR A 301 -12.44 -26.20 23.24
N HIS A 302 -13.45 -25.32 23.14
CA HIS A 302 -13.26 -23.89 23.20
C HIS A 302 -14.42 -23.23 23.94
N PHE A 303 -14.17 -22.04 24.48
CA PHE A 303 -15.18 -21.18 25.13
C PHE A 303 -15.12 -19.79 24.51
N VAL A 304 -16.29 -19.26 24.15
CA VAL A 304 -16.45 -17.91 23.60
C VAL A 304 -16.99 -17.00 24.68
N PHE A 305 -16.23 -15.97 25.01
CA PHE A 305 -16.55 -14.95 26.00
C PHE A 305 -17.00 -13.67 25.29
N ASN A 306 -18.23 -13.26 25.52
CA ASN A 306 -18.79 -11.98 25.11
C ASN A 306 -18.89 -11.05 26.33
N PHE A 307 -18.47 -9.80 26.17
CA PHE A 307 -18.47 -8.80 27.23
C PHE A 307 -19.32 -7.61 26.82
N ASP A 308 -20.32 -7.30 27.65
CA ASP A 308 -21.19 -6.16 27.48
C ASP A 308 -21.07 -5.19 28.67
N VAL A 309 -21.25 -3.90 28.39
CA VAL A 309 -21.27 -2.88 29.45
C VAL A 309 -22.64 -2.91 30.14
N PRO A 310 -22.68 -3.01 31.46
CA PRO A 310 -23.93 -2.92 32.21
C PRO A 310 -24.63 -1.58 31.92
N GLY A 311 -25.86 -1.64 31.37
CA GLY A 311 -26.65 -0.45 31.03
C GLY A 311 -26.70 -0.09 29.52
N GLY A 312 -26.16 -0.93 28.63
CA GLY A 312 -26.45 -0.86 27.18
C GLY A 312 -25.70 0.24 26.41
N GLN A 313 -24.66 0.85 26.95
CA GLN A 313 -23.81 1.80 26.23
C GLN A 313 -22.73 1.08 25.41
N MET A 314 -23.09 0.50 24.27
CA MET A 314 -22.15 -0.18 23.36
C MET A 314 -21.03 0.74 22.85
N ASP A 315 -21.24 2.03 22.82
CA ASP A 315 -20.24 3.00 22.32
C ASP A 315 -19.08 3.22 23.29
N PHE A 316 -19.20 2.83 24.54
CA PHE A 316 -18.13 2.98 25.56
C PHE A 316 -16.83 2.27 25.15
N ILE A 317 -16.91 1.04 24.65
CA ILE A 317 -15.73 0.25 24.26
C ILE A 317 -15.10 0.81 22.99
N ALA A 318 -15.89 1.35 22.07
CA ALA A 318 -15.40 2.00 20.87
C ALA A 318 -14.61 3.29 21.16
N THR A 319 -14.89 3.93 22.31
CA THR A 319 -14.19 5.15 22.78
C THR A 319 -12.89 4.87 23.54
N LEU A 320 -12.61 3.61 23.91
CA LEU A 320 -11.38 3.24 24.60
C LEU A 320 -10.17 3.29 23.64
N PRO A 321 -9.01 3.82 24.07
CA PRO A 321 -7.82 3.87 23.23
C PRO A 321 -7.32 2.47 22.86
N GLN A 322 -6.77 2.36 21.64
CA GLN A 322 -6.03 1.14 21.29
C GLN A 322 -4.74 1.05 22.10
N PRO A 323 -4.30 -0.16 22.44
CA PRO A 323 -2.98 -0.35 23.04
C PRO A 323 -1.93 0.18 22.05
N LYS A 324 -1.10 1.11 22.51
CA LYS A 324 0.00 1.66 21.71
C LYS A 324 0.93 0.53 21.31
N GLU A 325 1.41 0.54 20.08
CA GLU A 325 2.50 -0.34 19.69
C GLU A 325 3.67 -0.09 20.63
N ALA A 326 4.18 -1.14 21.25
CA ALA A 326 5.39 -1.01 22.03
C ALA A 326 6.53 -0.69 21.06
N PRO A 327 7.30 0.39 21.26
CA PRO A 327 8.52 0.56 20.51
C PRO A 327 9.39 -0.66 20.76
N ARG A 328 9.76 -1.38 19.71
CA ARG A 328 10.74 -2.46 19.80
C ARG A 328 12.07 -1.82 20.19
N GLY A 329 12.37 -1.88 21.47
CA GLY A 329 13.66 -1.66 22.06
C GLY A 329 14.27 -0.28 21.88
N SER A 330 14.04 0.61 22.83
CA SER A 330 15.07 1.54 23.29
C SER A 330 14.86 1.84 24.76
N LEU A 331 15.80 1.38 25.58
CA LEU A 331 16.03 1.85 26.92
C LEU A 331 16.68 3.23 26.83
N HIS A 332 15.94 4.28 27.09
CA HIS A 332 16.49 5.43 27.84
C HIS A 332 15.36 6.30 28.38
N SER A 333 15.43 6.46 29.68
CA SER A 333 14.58 7.30 30.51
C SER A 333 14.70 8.78 30.12
N ILE A 334 13.61 9.46 29.89
CA ILE A 334 13.55 10.91 30.06
C ILE A 334 12.37 11.27 30.98
N ARG A 335 12.70 12.13 31.91
CA ARG A 335 11.94 12.59 33.06
C ARG A 335 10.64 13.28 32.63
N ARG A 336 9.57 12.97 33.35
CA ARG A 336 8.32 13.71 33.43
C ARG A 336 8.55 15.12 33.96
N GLY A 337 8.22 16.13 33.17
CA GLY A 337 7.90 17.46 33.64
C GLY A 337 6.39 17.58 33.79
N SER A 338 5.91 17.73 35.03
CA SER A 338 4.53 18.01 35.34
C SER A 338 4.25 19.50 35.14
N PHE A 339 3.22 19.86 34.41
CA PHE A 339 2.59 21.17 34.55
C PHE A 339 1.20 20.99 35.13
N ASP A 340 1.08 21.47 36.39
CA ASP A 340 -0.15 21.72 37.11
C ASP A 340 -0.88 22.92 36.47
N VAL A 341 -2.10 22.73 36.03
CA VAL A 341 -3.05 23.82 35.89
C VAL A 341 -4.20 23.59 36.87
N ARG A 342 -4.08 24.26 38.01
CA ARG A 342 -5.18 24.42 38.95
C ARG A 342 -6.01 25.64 38.58
N SER A 343 -7.30 25.39 38.61
CA SER A 343 -8.41 26.25 39.07
C SER A 343 -8.82 27.45 38.21
N ILE A 344 -10.06 27.35 37.74
CA ILE A 344 -11.10 28.30 38.12
C ILE A 344 -12.43 27.54 38.14
N ALA A 345 -13.04 27.47 39.32
CA ALA A 345 -14.39 27.00 39.56
C ALA A 345 -15.32 28.20 39.58
N SER A 346 -16.48 28.12 38.91
CA SER A 346 -17.76 28.52 39.50
C SER A 346 -18.94 28.25 38.56
N ASP A 347 -19.88 27.49 39.13
CA ASP A 347 -21.33 27.50 39.03
C ASP A 347 -22.07 27.57 37.69
N GLY A 348 -22.86 26.53 37.49
CA GLY A 348 -23.99 26.56 36.57
C GLY A 348 -24.55 25.17 36.22
N LEU A 349 -25.41 24.63 37.06
CA LEU A 349 -26.17 23.41 36.84
C LEU A 349 -27.02 23.46 35.56
N ARG A 350 -26.92 22.42 34.74
CA ARG A 350 -27.73 21.90 33.65
C ARG A 350 -27.06 21.98 32.25
N ARG A 351 -26.21 21.01 32.00
CA ARG A 351 -25.96 20.36 30.68
C ARG A 351 -24.86 19.31 30.84
N THR A 352 -25.20 18.17 31.44
CA THR A 352 -24.21 17.16 31.91
C THR A 352 -23.88 16.08 30.88
N SER A 353 -24.24 16.20 29.60
CA SER A 353 -23.93 15.17 28.60
C SER A 353 -22.79 15.51 27.64
N LEU A 354 -22.60 16.78 27.28
CA LEU A 354 -21.51 17.16 26.35
C LEU A 354 -20.20 17.54 27.06
N ALA A 355 -20.26 18.10 28.27
CA ALA A 355 -19.07 18.51 29.01
C ALA A 355 -18.17 17.35 29.49
N LYS A 356 -18.70 16.10 29.54
CA LYS A 356 -17.91 14.90 29.83
C LYS A 356 -17.10 14.37 28.65
N LEU A 357 -17.45 14.72 27.40
CA LEU A 357 -16.71 14.34 26.21
C LEU A 357 -15.46 15.18 25.99
N THR A 358 -15.46 16.43 26.45
CA THR A 358 -14.32 17.36 26.31
C THR A 358 -13.16 17.10 27.27
N SER A 359 -13.33 16.24 28.28
CA SER A 359 -12.27 15.88 29.24
C SER A 359 -11.56 14.57 28.95
N LEU A 360 -11.90 13.87 27.86
CA LEU A 360 -11.25 12.62 27.47
C LEU A 360 -10.10 12.93 26.49
N PRO A 361 -8.86 12.50 26.76
CA PRO A 361 -7.70 12.75 25.89
C PRO A 361 -7.71 11.94 24.58
N LEU A 362 -8.89 11.52 24.12
CA LEU A 362 -9.11 10.57 23.03
C LEU A 362 -9.82 11.16 21.81
N GLU A 363 -10.19 12.42 21.92
CA GLU A 363 -10.84 13.11 20.81
C GLU A 363 -9.81 13.45 19.74
N ALA A 364 -10.09 13.08 18.47
CA ALA A 364 -9.27 13.54 17.36
C ALA A 364 -9.19 15.07 17.41
N PRO A 365 -8.05 15.70 17.13
CA PRO A 365 -7.92 17.15 17.17
C PRO A 365 -9.02 17.88 16.40
N ILE A 366 -9.45 17.33 15.26
CA ILE A 366 -10.54 17.89 14.45
C ILE A 366 -11.89 17.91 15.19
N THR A 367 -12.22 16.84 15.93
CA THR A 367 -13.45 16.78 16.72
C THR A 367 -13.42 17.81 17.83
N LYS A 368 -12.24 18.03 18.43
CA LYS A 368 -12.03 19.05 19.45
C LYS A 368 -12.21 20.45 18.91
N ILE A 369 -11.70 20.72 17.69
CA ILE A 369 -11.89 22.00 16.99
C ILE A 369 -13.38 22.22 16.69
N ILE A 370 -14.08 21.21 16.15
CA ILE A 370 -15.52 21.29 15.87
C ILE A 370 -16.30 21.60 17.13
N ASN A 371 -15.99 20.95 18.26
CA ASN A 371 -16.66 21.20 19.55
C ASN A 371 -16.38 22.60 20.08
N LEU A 372 -15.14 23.07 19.98
CA LEU A 372 -14.78 24.45 20.38
C LEU A 372 -15.50 25.51 19.54
N LEU A 373 -15.53 25.34 18.23
CA LEU A 373 -16.25 26.24 17.33
C LEU A 373 -17.76 26.23 17.60
N SER A 374 -18.35 25.07 17.87
CA SER A 374 -19.76 24.96 18.24
C SER A 374 -20.09 25.68 19.55
N GLN A 375 -19.16 25.65 20.55
CA GLN A 375 -19.30 26.39 21.80
C GLN A 375 -19.18 27.91 21.59
N VAL A 376 -18.26 28.34 20.72
CA VAL A 376 -18.13 29.77 20.36
C VAL A 376 -19.39 30.26 19.65
N GLN A 377 -19.94 29.47 18.76
CA GLN A 377 -21.15 29.79 18.00
C GLN A 377 -22.37 30.07 18.88
N GLU A 378 -22.51 29.38 20.02
CA GLU A 378 -23.60 29.61 20.97
C GLU A 378 -23.57 31.00 21.63
N ASN A 379 -22.42 31.68 21.59
CA ASN A 379 -22.18 32.97 22.27
C ASN A 379 -21.97 34.13 21.32
N CYS A 380 -22.05 33.92 20.01
CA CYS A 380 -21.77 34.90 18.97
C CYS A 380 -23.04 35.59 18.42
N SER A 381 -22.86 36.69 17.72
CA SER A 381 -23.93 37.34 16.96
C SER A 381 -24.41 36.46 15.81
N ALA A 382 -25.62 36.74 15.29
CA ALA A 382 -26.20 35.94 14.19
C ALA A 382 -25.35 35.93 12.90
N GLU A 383 -24.54 36.97 12.65
CA GLU A 383 -23.64 37.02 11.49
C GLU A 383 -22.39 36.18 11.70
N GLU A 384 -21.78 36.26 12.89
CA GLU A 384 -20.63 35.46 13.28
C GLU A 384 -21.01 33.98 13.36
N ALA A 385 -22.16 33.62 13.89
CA ALA A 385 -22.67 32.26 13.93
C ALA A 385 -22.81 31.65 12.51
N ARG A 386 -23.21 32.41 11.51
CA ARG A 386 -23.25 31.97 10.10
C ARG A 386 -21.86 31.73 9.51
N LEU A 387 -20.85 32.49 9.92
CA LEU A 387 -19.48 32.26 9.49
C LEU A 387 -18.92 30.99 10.13
N ILE A 388 -19.22 30.78 11.42
CA ILE A 388 -18.84 29.53 12.13
C ILE A 388 -19.54 28.32 11.52
N ASP A 389 -20.83 28.41 11.12
CA ASP A 389 -21.52 27.35 10.40
C ASP A 389 -20.79 26.94 9.11
N LYS A 390 -20.32 27.91 8.34
CA LYS A 390 -19.54 27.64 7.14
C LYS A 390 -18.20 26.93 7.47
N VAL A 391 -17.51 27.39 8.51
CA VAL A 391 -16.26 26.73 8.95
C VAL A 391 -16.54 25.30 9.39
N LEU A 392 -17.58 25.07 10.19
CA LEU A 392 -17.99 23.73 10.62
C LEU A 392 -18.42 22.82 9.43
N GLU A 393 -19.04 23.40 8.40
CA GLU A 393 -19.37 22.68 7.18
C GLU A 393 -18.10 22.21 6.44
N PHE A 394 -17.10 23.10 6.30
CA PHE A 394 -15.82 22.75 5.71
C PHE A 394 -15.07 21.67 6.52
N LEU A 395 -15.03 21.79 7.85
CA LEU A 395 -14.36 20.85 8.73
C LEU A 395 -14.98 19.44 8.74
N LYS A 396 -16.24 19.31 8.35
CA LYS A 396 -16.96 18.02 8.25
C LYS A 396 -16.80 17.33 6.90
N ARG A 397 -16.26 18.01 5.90
CA ARG A 397 -16.07 17.45 4.56
C ARG A 397 -14.85 16.53 4.50
N GLU A 398 -14.94 15.47 3.71
CA GLU A 398 -13.77 14.67 3.36
C GLU A 398 -12.82 15.48 2.47
N GLY A 399 -11.52 15.35 2.68
CA GLY A 399 -10.52 16.09 1.88
C GLY A 399 -10.34 17.55 2.31
N LEU A 400 -10.22 17.81 3.61
CA LEU A 400 -10.06 19.16 4.20
C LEU A 400 -8.96 19.99 3.55
N TYR A 401 -7.89 19.36 3.08
CA TYR A 401 -6.75 20.03 2.42
C TYR A 401 -6.78 19.91 0.89
N SER A 402 -7.78 19.25 0.33
CA SER A 402 -7.91 19.10 -1.12
C SER A 402 -8.76 20.24 -1.67
N PRO A 403 -8.29 20.97 -2.71
CA PRO A 403 -9.08 22.02 -3.32
C PRO A 403 -10.37 21.44 -3.88
N GLN A 404 -11.50 22.13 -3.63
CA GLN A 404 -12.78 21.72 -4.18
C GLN A 404 -12.86 22.17 -5.64
N MET A 405 -12.52 21.26 -6.54
CA MET A 405 -12.49 21.51 -7.99
C MET A 405 -13.80 22.09 -8.55
N LYS A 406 -14.93 21.89 -7.87
CA LYS A 406 -16.24 22.46 -8.26
C LYS A 406 -16.34 23.97 -7.99
N GLU A 407 -15.51 24.51 -7.11
CA GLU A 407 -15.50 25.92 -6.71
C GLU A 407 -14.41 26.71 -7.43
N ILE A 408 -13.41 26.04 -8.01
CA ILE A 408 -12.38 26.67 -8.84
C ILE A 408 -12.96 26.87 -10.25
N ARG A 409 -13.76 27.88 -10.43
CA ARG A 409 -14.19 28.36 -11.76
C ARG A 409 -13.20 29.42 -12.19
N THR A 410 -12.19 29.02 -12.93
CA THR A 410 -11.41 29.97 -13.71
C THR A 410 -12.15 30.14 -15.05
N ASP A 411 -12.26 31.37 -15.54
CA ASP A 411 -12.80 31.63 -16.88
C ASP A 411 -11.85 31.12 -17.98
N ASP A 412 -10.67 30.63 -17.61
CA ASP A 412 -9.68 30.04 -18.51
C ASP A 412 -9.79 28.49 -18.52
N PRO A 413 -10.21 27.91 -19.63
CA PRO A 413 -10.31 26.44 -19.80
C PRO A 413 -8.96 25.74 -19.59
N ILE A 414 -7.86 26.36 -20.02
CA ILE A 414 -6.51 25.79 -19.92
C ILE A 414 -6.08 25.64 -18.46
N ALA A 415 -6.35 26.67 -17.65
CA ALA A 415 -6.07 26.61 -16.22
C ALA A 415 -6.92 25.54 -15.52
N THR A 416 -8.20 25.41 -15.90
CA THR A 416 -9.10 24.36 -15.35
C THR A 416 -8.61 22.96 -15.69
N ASP A 417 -8.18 22.73 -16.93
CA ASP A 417 -7.65 21.42 -17.38
C ASP A 417 -6.33 21.08 -16.69
N LEU A 418 -5.43 22.06 -16.53
CA LEU A 418 -4.15 21.89 -15.85
C LEU A 418 -4.32 21.50 -14.38
N ILE A 419 -5.16 22.25 -13.68
CA ILE A 419 -5.50 22.00 -12.28
C ILE A 419 -6.15 20.62 -12.13
N GLY A 420 -7.09 20.29 -13.02
CA GLY A 420 -7.75 19.00 -13.06
C GLY A 420 -6.77 17.83 -13.23
N ALA A 421 -5.85 17.96 -14.16
CA ALA A 421 -4.91 16.90 -14.51
C ALA A 421 -3.81 16.66 -13.46
N LEU A 422 -3.33 17.74 -12.81
CA LEU A 422 -2.24 17.65 -11.84
C LEU A 422 -2.72 17.33 -10.42
N LEU A 423 -3.95 17.75 -10.06
CA LEU A 423 -4.42 17.75 -8.68
C LEU A 423 -5.59 16.81 -8.39
N THR A 424 -6.21 16.20 -9.41
CA THR A 424 -7.25 15.20 -9.19
C THR A 424 -6.72 13.79 -9.36
N GLY A 425 -6.90 12.98 -8.31
CA GLY A 425 -6.61 11.56 -8.38
C GLY A 425 -7.54 10.81 -9.36
N PRO A 426 -7.20 9.57 -9.75
CA PRO A 426 -7.84 8.81 -10.82
C PRO A 426 -9.36 8.55 -10.68
N ASN A 427 -9.95 8.84 -9.53
CA ASN A 427 -11.36 8.51 -9.24
C ASN A 427 -12.41 9.52 -9.75
N VAL A 428 -12.05 10.64 -10.37
CA VAL A 428 -13.03 11.67 -10.80
C VAL A 428 -13.58 11.43 -12.20
N TYR A 429 -12.95 10.58 -13.00
CA TYR A 429 -13.34 10.33 -14.40
C TYR A 429 -13.98 8.97 -14.66
N SER A 430 -14.63 8.34 -13.67
CA SER A 430 -15.36 7.10 -13.91
C SER A 430 -16.71 7.36 -14.56
N SER A 431 -16.78 7.48 -15.87
CA SER A 431 -17.95 7.02 -16.63
C SER A 431 -17.64 6.84 -18.10
N ARG A 432 -17.49 5.65 -18.47
CA ARG A 432 -17.89 4.88 -19.64
C ARG A 432 -16.84 3.83 -20.00
N ARG A 433 -17.12 2.62 -19.57
CA ARG A 433 -16.47 1.41 -20.07
C ARG A 433 -16.65 1.30 -21.58
N SER A 434 -15.58 1.19 -22.30
CA SER A 434 -15.54 0.42 -23.55
C SER A 434 -14.34 -0.51 -23.45
N SER A 435 -14.64 -1.79 -23.34
CA SER A 435 -13.68 -2.87 -23.41
C SER A 435 -13.16 -3.01 -24.82
N ASN A 436 -11.85 -3.00 -25.01
CA ASN A 436 -11.17 -3.95 -25.89
C ASN A 436 -9.66 -3.92 -25.69
N ASP A 437 -9.14 -5.11 -25.54
CA ASP A 437 -7.76 -5.48 -25.30
C ASP A 437 -6.76 -5.00 -26.33
N SER A 438 -5.61 -4.52 -25.84
CA SER A 438 -4.31 -4.95 -26.38
C SER A 438 -3.21 -4.57 -25.37
N ILE A 439 -2.72 -5.59 -24.69
CA ILE A 439 -1.60 -5.50 -23.74
C ILE A 439 -0.32 -5.32 -24.54
N VAL A 440 0.26 -4.13 -24.49
CA VAL A 440 1.63 -3.90 -24.93
C VAL A 440 2.57 -4.38 -23.81
N ARG A 441 3.32 -5.43 -24.12
CA ARG A 441 4.36 -5.98 -23.22
C ARG A 441 5.51 -5.00 -23.13
N THR A 442 5.66 -4.33 -22.01
CA THR A 442 6.95 -3.78 -21.59
C THR A 442 7.80 -4.93 -21.07
N ASN A 443 8.80 -5.32 -21.85
CA ASN A 443 9.81 -6.28 -21.43
C ASN A 443 10.66 -5.66 -20.32
N CYS A 444 10.39 -6.01 -19.07
CA CYS A 444 11.36 -5.88 -17.98
C CYS A 444 12.50 -6.87 -18.25
N THR A 445 13.45 -6.47 -19.05
CA THR A 445 14.69 -7.22 -19.21
C THR A 445 15.50 -7.04 -17.94
N ASN A 446 15.56 -8.09 -17.12
CA ASN A 446 16.58 -8.27 -16.10
C ASN A 446 17.96 -8.26 -16.77
N ARG A 447 18.54 -7.09 -16.95
CA ARG A 447 19.95 -6.95 -17.28
C ARG A 447 20.75 -6.98 -15.98
N GLN A 448 21.01 -8.17 -15.48
CA GLN A 448 22.21 -8.37 -14.64
C GLN A 448 23.43 -8.15 -15.55
N SER A 449 23.86 -6.92 -15.68
CA SER A 449 25.16 -6.62 -16.25
C SER A 449 26.11 -6.27 -15.10
N THR A 450 27.15 -7.04 -14.96
CA THR A 450 28.36 -6.71 -14.20
C THR A 450 28.70 -5.23 -14.39
N ILE A 451 28.64 -4.47 -13.30
CA ILE A 451 28.87 -3.03 -13.31
C ILE A 451 30.35 -2.82 -13.60
N MET A 452 30.66 -2.34 -14.81
CA MET A 452 31.96 -1.72 -15.06
C MET A 452 31.94 -0.37 -14.35
N PRO A 453 32.90 -0.08 -13.45
CA PRO A 453 32.97 1.21 -12.78
C PRO A 453 32.99 2.34 -13.83
N ALA A 454 32.03 3.25 -13.72
CA ALA A 454 31.95 4.40 -14.61
C ALA A 454 33.27 5.20 -14.51
N LYS A 455 33.98 5.28 -15.61
CA LYS A 455 35.22 6.09 -15.68
C LYS A 455 34.82 7.56 -15.80
N MET A 456 34.76 8.27 -14.70
CA MET A 456 34.60 9.73 -14.72
C MET A 456 35.83 10.37 -15.34
N LYS A 457 35.66 11.18 -16.39
CA LYS A 457 36.71 12.02 -16.97
C LYS A 457 36.60 13.40 -16.32
N ALA A 458 37.41 13.67 -15.32
CA ALA A 458 37.53 15.01 -14.74
C ALA A 458 38.29 15.93 -15.72
N THR A 459 37.55 16.54 -16.65
CA THR A 459 38.15 17.60 -17.51
C THR A 459 38.13 18.92 -16.73
N PRO A 460 39.08 19.83 -17.00
CA PRO A 460 39.11 21.15 -16.35
C PRO A 460 37.78 21.91 -16.49
N LEU A 461 37.12 21.81 -17.64
CA LEU A 461 35.83 22.43 -17.89
C LEU A 461 34.70 21.87 -17.01
N ILE A 462 34.68 20.55 -16.78
CA ILE A 462 33.70 19.94 -15.89
C ILE A 462 33.93 20.41 -14.46
N MET A 463 35.18 20.47 -14.01
CA MET A 463 35.50 20.92 -12.65
C MET A 463 35.11 22.39 -12.45
N GLU A 464 35.42 23.28 -13.41
CA GLU A 464 35.02 24.70 -13.38
C GLU A 464 33.49 24.86 -13.23
N ILE A 465 32.69 24.08 -13.99
CA ILE A 465 31.23 24.14 -13.88
C ILE A 465 30.75 23.60 -12.53
N LEU A 466 31.34 22.51 -12.03
CA LEU A 466 30.95 21.93 -10.73
C LEU A 466 31.30 22.83 -9.52
N GLU A 467 32.27 23.75 -9.65
CA GLU A 467 32.53 24.76 -8.61
C GLU A 467 31.30 25.62 -8.31
N GLU A 468 30.46 25.85 -9.32
CA GLU A 468 29.21 26.63 -9.21
C GLU A 468 27.99 25.77 -8.82
N SER A 469 28.17 24.54 -8.41
CA SER A 469 27.09 23.57 -8.16
C SER A 469 26.06 23.99 -7.10
N LEU A 470 26.39 24.91 -6.19
CA LEU A 470 25.48 25.49 -5.20
C LEU A 470 25.02 26.91 -5.55
N ASN A 471 25.25 27.36 -6.78
CA ASN A 471 24.69 28.62 -7.28
C ASN A 471 23.31 28.37 -7.90
N TRP A 472 22.31 29.22 -7.58
CA TRP A 472 20.96 29.10 -8.14
C TRP A 472 20.92 29.30 -9.67
N GLU A 473 21.87 30.05 -10.22
CA GLU A 473 22.02 30.26 -11.66
C GLU A 473 22.72 29.07 -12.39
N PHE A 474 23.00 27.99 -11.72
CA PHE A 474 23.66 26.79 -12.27
C PHE A 474 22.94 26.29 -13.53
N ASN A 475 23.73 26.06 -14.61
CA ASN A 475 23.16 25.59 -15.87
C ASN A 475 23.34 24.07 -16.02
N ILE A 476 22.31 23.33 -15.61
CA ILE A 476 22.33 21.86 -15.67
C ILE A 476 22.44 21.32 -17.10
N PHE A 477 21.90 22.02 -18.11
CA PHE A 477 21.98 21.58 -19.51
C PHE A 477 23.38 21.71 -20.11
N LYS A 478 24.16 22.68 -19.63
CA LYS A 478 25.56 22.76 -20.01
C LYS A 478 26.36 21.59 -19.39
N LEU A 479 26.05 21.19 -18.17
CA LEU A 479 26.65 20.01 -17.55
C LEU A 479 26.23 18.74 -18.28
N GLU A 480 24.95 18.57 -18.62
CA GLU A 480 24.45 17.45 -19.43
C GLU A 480 25.26 17.28 -20.72
N GLU A 481 25.47 18.39 -21.46
CA GLU A 481 26.23 18.39 -22.72
C GLU A 481 27.68 17.93 -22.53
N ILE A 482 28.40 18.53 -21.59
CA ILE A 482 29.83 18.25 -21.40
C ILE A 482 30.13 16.92 -20.70
N THR A 483 29.18 16.35 -20.01
CA THR A 483 29.26 15.04 -19.36
C THR A 483 28.75 13.90 -20.23
N GLU A 484 28.40 14.18 -21.50
CA GLU A 484 27.86 13.19 -22.45
C GLU A 484 26.59 12.50 -21.89
N ASN A 485 25.66 13.28 -21.33
CA ASN A 485 24.40 12.87 -20.67
C ASN A 485 24.58 12.09 -19.35
N HIS A 486 25.59 12.44 -18.57
CA HIS A 486 25.82 11.90 -17.24
C HIS A 486 25.80 12.99 -16.13
N PRO A 487 24.84 13.92 -16.10
CA PRO A 487 24.85 15.04 -15.16
C PRO A 487 24.64 14.61 -13.71
N LEU A 488 23.80 13.59 -13.46
CA LEU A 488 23.49 13.13 -12.11
C LEU A 488 24.73 12.48 -11.44
N LEU A 489 25.51 11.70 -12.18
CA LEU A 489 26.72 11.10 -11.67
C LEU A 489 27.75 12.16 -11.27
N TYR A 490 28.03 13.14 -12.17
CA TYR A 490 29.06 14.13 -11.91
C TYR A 490 28.66 15.14 -10.84
N LEU A 491 27.45 15.71 -10.95
CA LEU A 491 26.91 16.66 -9.97
C LEU A 491 26.65 16.00 -8.62
N GLY A 492 26.09 14.79 -8.63
CA GLY A 492 25.81 14.04 -7.41
C GLY A 492 27.08 13.73 -6.59
N MET A 493 28.16 13.35 -7.25
CA MET A 493 29.45 13.15 -6.56
C MET A 493 29.99 14.43 -5.94
N GLU A 494 29.87 15.57 -6.64
CA GLU A 494 30.30 16.88 -6.10
C GLU A 494 29.44 17.32 -4.92
N ILE A 495 28.11 17.23 -5.04
CA ILE A 495 27.18 17.54 -3.94
C ILE A 495 27.41 16.62 -2.75
N PHE A 496 27.55 15.32 -2.94
CA PHE A 496 27.86 14.38 -1.85
C PHE A 496 29.17 14.73 -1.14
N ARG A 497 30.16 15.25 -1.86
CA ARG A 497 31.42 15.73 -1.27
C ARG A 497 31.21 16.99 -0.45
N ARG A 498 30.45 17.96 -0.96
CA ARG A 498 30.21 19.25 -0.28
C ARG A 498 29.42 19.08 1.02
N PHE A 499 28.50 18.10 1.07
CA PHE A 499 27.68 17.80 2.25
C PHE A 499 28.23 16.64 3.10
N ASP A 500 29.46 16.19 2.85
CA ASP A 500 30.13 15.14 3.62
C ASP A 500 29.32 13.84 3.76
N VAL A 501 28.56 13.50 2.71
CA VAL A 501 27.65 12.33 2.69
C VAL A 501 28.42 11.03 2.88
N PHE A 502 29.65 10.94 2.36
CA PHE A 502 30.49 9.75 2.49
C PHE A 502 30.82 9.42 3.94
N ALA A 503 31.19 10.43 4.74
CA ALA A 503 31.46 10.27 6.17
C ALA A 503 30.16 10.01 6.95
N THR A 504 29.09 10.70 6.62
CA THR A 504 27.76 10.52 7.26
C THR A 504 27.25 9.09 7.10
N LEU A 505 27.40 8.49 5.92
CA LEU A 505 26.97 7.12 5.65
C LEU A 505 28.06 6.07 5.98
N ASN A 506 29.26 6.53 6.38
CA ASN A 506 30.42 5.69 6.66
C ASN A 506 30.75 4.74 5.49
N VAL A 507 30.78 5.25 4.26
CA VAL A 507 31.06 4.47 3.06
C VAL A 507 32.16 5.10 2.21
N ASP A 508 32.80 4.26 1.40
CA ASP A 508 33.81 4.69 0.43
C ASP A 508 33.16 5.50 -0.71
N GLU A 509 33.86 6.51 -1.21
CA GLU A 509 33.43 7.36 -2.33
C GLU A 509 33.05 6.55 -3.57
N ASN A 510 33.71 5.41 -3.83
CA ASN A 510 33.39 4.53 -4.96
C ASN A 510 32.02 3.85 -4.80
N VAL A 511 31.58 3.59 -3.57
CA VAL A 511 30.25 3.03 -3.30
C VAL A 511 29.17 4.04 -3.71
N CYS A 512 29.31 5.29 -3.29
CA CYS A 512 28.40 6.37 -3.68
C CYS A 512 28.43 6.64 -5.18
N LYS A 513 29.60 6.60 -5.80
CA LYS A 513 29.77 6.71 -7.24
C LYS A 513 29.05 5.59 -7.99
N ASN A 514 29.20 4.35 -7.54
CA ASN A 514 28.47 3.22 -8.14
C ASN A 514 26.97 3.34 -7.96
N TRP A 515 26.53 3.80 -6.78
CA TRP A 515 25.13 4.04 -6.50
C TRP A 515 24.53 5.10 -7.44
N LEU A 516 25.17 6.28 -7.58
CA LEU A 516 24.73 7.32 -8.49
C LEU A 516 24.71 6.81 -9.94
N ALA A 517 25.70 6.05 -10.37
CA ALA A 517 25.74 5.46 -11.70
C ALA A 517 24.60 4.43 -11.92
N ILE A 518 24.22 3.68 -10.91
CA ILE A 518 23.07 2.75 -10.98
C ILE A 518 21.76 3.54 -11.04
N ILE A 519 21.58 4.54 -10.19
CA ILE A 519 20.37 5.37 -10.19
C ILE A 519 20.25 6.07 -11.55
N GLU A 520 21.29 6.75 -12.03
CA GLU A 520 21.26 7.45 -13.31
C GLU A 520 20.90 6.54 -14.48
N ARG A 521 21.46 5.31 -14.53
CA ARG A 521 21.17 4.31 -15.56
C ARG A 521 19.69 3.85 -15.55
N ASN A 522 19.04 3.89 -14.40
CA ASN A 522 17.66 3.47 -14.26
C ASN A 522 16.66 4.62 -14.48
N TYR A 523 17.11 5.82 -14.76
CA TYR A 523 16.29 6.82 -15.44
C TYR A 523 16.23 6.53 -16.94
N HIS A 524 15.04 6.69 -17.53
CA HIS A 524 14.84 6.44 -18.96
C HIS A 524 15.32 7.63 -19.79
N ALA A 525 16.37 7.42 -20.58
CA ALA A 525 16.92 8.48 -21.45
C ALA A 525 15.97 8.93 -22.57
N ASP A 526 14.97 8.10 -22.88
CA ASP A 526 13.94 8.41 -23.90
C ASP A 526 12.87 9.38 -23.34
N ASN A 527 12.78 9.58 -22.02
CA ASN A 527 11.90 10.58 -21.44
C ASN A 527 12.45 11.97 -21.72
N SER A 528 11.62 12.85 -22.22
CA SER A 528 12.02 14.23 -22.49
C SER A 528 12.28 15.05 -21.22
N TYR A 529 11.52 14.78 -20.15
CA TYR A 529 11.59 15.55 -18.91
C TYR A 529 12.00 14.70 -17.70
N HIS A 530 11.24 13.64 -17.33
CA HIS A 530 11.51 12.77 -16.18
C HIS A 530 12.67 11.82 -16.47
N ASN A 531 13.88 12.37 -16.49
CA ASN A 531 15.14 11.69 -16.78
C ASN A 531 16.22 12.07 -15.75
N SER A 532 17.43 11.56 -15.92
CA SER A 532 18.54 11.81 -14.98
C SER A 532 18.98 13.27 -14.88
N THR A 533 18.72 14.09 -15.91
CA THR A 533 19.03 15.53 -15.89
C THR A 533 18.06 16.27 -14.97
N HIS A 534 16.76 15.91 -14.97
CA HIS A 534 15.80 16.43 -14.02
C HIS A 534 16.19 16.05 -12.58
N ALA A 535 16.52 14.79 -12.34
CA ALA A 535 16.97 14.35 -11.03
C ALA A 535 18.22 15.10 -10.54
N ALA A 536 19.16 15.40 -11.44
CA ALA A 536 20.33 16.21 -11.14
C ALA A 536 19.96 17.66 -10.79
N ASP A 537 18.99 18.26 -11.51
CA ASP A 537 18.51 19.63 -11.22
C ASP A 537 17.79 19.70 -9.86
N VAL A 538 16.95 18.70 -9.55
CA VAL A 538 16.28 18.60 -8.25
C VAL A 538 17.29 18.38 -7.11
N MET A 539 18.31 17.55 -7.32
CA MET A 539 19.38 17.34 -6.35
C MET A 539 20.21 18.63 -6.13
N GLN A 540 20.46 19.39 -7.19
CA GLN A 540 21.13 20.68 -7.13
C GLN A 540 20.30 21.70 -6.34
N ALA A 541 19.01 21.82 -6.63
CA ALA A 541 18.10 22.71 -5.91
C ALA A 541 18.02 22.35 -4.42
N THR A 542 17.93 21.04 -4.12
CA THR A 542 17.95 20.52 -2.73
C THR A 542 19.23 20.94 -2.01
N GLY A 543 20.38 20.79 -2.62
CA GLY A 543 21.67 21.24 -2.05
C GLY A 543 21.72 22.74 -1.79
N VAL A 544 21.21 23.56 -2.72
CA VAL A 544 21.08 25.04 -2.51
C VAL A 544 20.19 25.34 -1.33
N PHE A 545 19.02 24.72 -1.24
CA PHE A 545 18.06 24.98 -0.15
C PHE A 545 18.62 24.53 1.22
N ILE A 546 19.30 23.39 1.31
CA ILE A 546 19.98 22.95 2.55
C ILE A 546 21.05 23.99 2.96
N SER A 547 21.80 24.52 2.00
CA SER A 547 22.81 25.57 2.28
C SER A 547 22.17 26.87 2.78
N GLN A 548 21.01 27.26 2.24
CA GLN A 548 20.26 28.43 2.71
C GLN A 548 19.65 28.20 4.10
N LEU A 549 19.11 27.03 4.38
CA LEU A 549 18.64 26.65 5.71
C LEU A 549 19.78 26.78 6.75
N ALA A 550 20.94 26.23 6.44
CA ALA A 550 22.12 26.34 7.31
C ALA A 550 22.56 27.80 7.53
N ALA A 551 22.47 28.65 6.51
CA ALA A 551 22.77 30.09 6.62
C ALA A 551 21.78 30.83 7.52
N LYS A 552 20.58 30.31 7.75
CA LYS A 552 19.54 30.81 8.66
C LYS A 552 19.55 30.14 10.04
N ASP A 553 20.58 29.39 10.37
CA ASP A 553 20.64 28.55 11.58
C ASP A 553 19.49 27.50 11.70
N LEU A 554 18.81 27.18 10.61
CA LEU A 554 17.82 26.11 10.50
C LEU A 554 18.53 24.82 10.12
N VAL A 555 19.33 24.28 11.05
CA VAL A 555 20.23 23.18 10.76
C VAL A 555 19.48 21.87 10.76
N MET A 556 19.50 21.17 9.62
CA MET A 556 19.18 19.76 9.51
C MET A 556 20.31 18.92 10.10
N ASP A 557 20.01 17.75 10.66
CA ASP A 557 21.10 16.84 11.02
C ASP A 557 21.77 16.26 9.75
N ARG A 558 23.02 15.79 9.90
CA ARG A 558 23.78 15.28 8.76
C ARG A 558 23.14 14.10 8.04
N LEU A 559 22.42 13.25 8.77
CA LEU A 559 21.70 12.11 8.20
C LEU A 559 20.47 12.57 7.43
N GLU A 560 19.78 13.61 7.92
CA GLU A 560 18.66 14.23 7.23
C GLU A 560 19.12 14.92 5.93
N GLU A 561 20.24 15.69 5.96
CA GLU A 561 20.85 16.28 4.76
C GLU A 561 21.19 15.21 3.72
N ALA A 562 21.91 14.17 4.13
CA ALA A 562 22.27 13.05 3.26
C ALA A 562 21.02 12.35 2.70
N SER A 563 20.01 12.13 3.54
CA SER A 563 18.75 11.49 3.13
C SER A 563 17.97 12.34 2.14
N ALA A 564 17.95 13.67 2.31
CA ALA A 564 17.29 14.58 1.39
C ALA A 564 17.97 14.59 0.01
N LEU A 565 19.29 14.61 -0.03
CA LEU A 565 20.07 14.55 -1.28
C LEU A 565 19.90 13.19 -2.00
N ILE A 566 19.84 12.10 -1.25
CA ILE A 566 19.56 10.76 -1.79
C ILE A 566 18.14 10.68 -2.34
N ALA A 567 17.16 11.22 -1.59
CA ALA A 567 15.76 11.29 -2.05
C ALA A 567 15.65 12.10 -3.35
N ALA A 568 16.28 13.27 -3.43
CA ALA A 568 16.27 14.11 -4.61
C ALA A 568 16.92 13.41 -5.84
N ALA A 569 18.04 12.72 -5.66
CA ALA A 569 18.69 11.98 -6.75
C ALA A 569 17.84 10.83 -7.31
N ALA A 570 16.95 10.25 -6.51
CA ALA A 570 16.23 9.03 -6.84
C ALA A 570 14.70 9.21 -6.89
N HIS A 571 14.17 10.44 -6.72
CA HIS A 571 12.73 10.68 -6.52
C HIS A 571 11.85 10.22 -7.68
N ASP A 572 12.37 10.20 -8.90
CA ASP A 572 11.70 9.78 -10.14
C ASP A 572 12.37 8.59 -10.83
N VAL A 573 13.21 7.84 -10.12
CA VAL A 573 13.94 6.70 -10.74
C VAL A 573 12.98 5.68 -11.35
N ASP A 574 13.26 5.25 -12.61
CA ASP A 574 12.43 4.33 -13.40
C ASP A 574 11.05 4.90 -13.76
N HIS A 575 10.97 6.24 -13.90
CA HIS A 575 9.74 6.93 -14.34
C HIS A 575 9.42 6.56 -15.80
N PRO A 576 8.20 6.11 -16.13
CA PRO A 576 7.84 5.64 -17.47
C PRO A 576 7.53 6.76 -18.48
N GLY A 577 7.69 8.04 -18.13
CA GLY A 577 7.33 9.19 -18.96
C GLY A 577 5.80 9.35 -19.14
N ARG A 578 5.02 8.85 -18.22
CA ARG A 578 3.54 8.92 -18.22
C ARG A 578 3.04 9.22 -16.81
N SER A 579 1.99 10.03 -16.72
CA SER A 579 1.38 10.39 -15.43
C SER A 579 0.71 9.21 -14.74
N SER A 580 0.56 9.28 -13.41
CA SER A 580 -0.18 8.29 -12.62
C SER A 580 -1.61 8.11 -13.14
N ALA A 581 -2.29 9.17 -13.57
CA ALA A 581 -3.63 9.09 -14.16
C ALA A 581 -3.65 8.27 -15.49
N PHE A 582 -2.65 8.46 -16.36
CA PHE A 582 -2.49 7.64 -17.56
C PHE A 582 -2.29 6.16 -17.20
N LEU A 583 -1.43 5.87 -16.22
CA LEU A 583 -1.15 4.51 -15.78
C LEU A 583 -2.39 3.81 -15.22
N CYS A 584 -3.21 4.52 -14.46
CA CYS A 584 -4.49 4.02 -13.96
C CYS A 584 -5.50 3.81 -15.09
N ASN A 585 -5.66 4.79 -15.99
CA ASN A 585 -6.60 4.69 -17.12
C ASN A 585 -6.24 3.56 -18.10
N SER A 586 -4.96 3.27 -18.24
CA SER A 586 -4.46 2.17 -19.10
C SER A 586 -4.39 0.81 -18.40
N ASN A 587 -4.79 0.71 -17.13
CA ASN A 587 -4.62 -0.48 -16.29
C ASN A 587 -3.17 -1.00 -16.32
N SER A 588 -2.20 -0.13 -16.19
CA SER A 588 -0.79 -0.50 -16.25
C SER A 588 -0.40 -1.46 -15.12
N PRO A 589 0.62 -2.30 -15.29
CA PRO A 589 1.11 -3.17 -14.22
C PRO A 589 1.50 -2.42 -12.95
N LEU A 590 2.00 -1.18 -13.06
CA LEU A 590 2.33 -0.35 -11.91
C LEU A 590 1.08 0.13 -11.17
N ALA A 591 0.05 0.60 -11.89
CA ALA A 591 -1.21 1.00 -11.30
C ALA A 591 -1.87 -0.15 -10.54
N ILE A 592 -1.89 -1.35 -11.13
CA ILE A 592 -2.38 -2.56 -10.48
C ILE A 592 -1.54 -2.91 -9.24
N LEU A 593 -0.21 -2.85 -9.34
CA LEU A 593 0.71 -3.18 -8.25
C LEU A 593 0.49 -2.28 -7.03
N TYR A 594 0.29 -0.98 -7.26
CA TYR A 594 0.12 0.02 -6.20
C TYR A 594 -1.35 0.40 -5.94
N ASN A 595 -2.32 -0.34 -6.54
CA ASN A 595 -3.77 -0.19 -6.30
C ASN A 595 -4.28 1.23 -6.60
N ASP A 596 -3.78 1.87 -7.66
CA ASP A 596 -4.09 3.23 -8.08
C ASP A 596 -3.78 4.33 -7.03
N LEU A 597 -2.96 4.02 -6.03
CA LEU A 597 -2.61 4.93 -4.94
C LEU A 597 -1.13 5.32 -5.03
N THR A 598 -0.84 6.61 -5.21
CA THR A 598 0.54 7.15 -5.22
C THR A 598 1.46 6.25 -6.07
N VAL A 599 1.03 5.97 -7.32
CA VAL A 599 1.56 4.86 -8.14
C VAL A 599 3.03 5.09 -8.47
N LEU A 600 3.37 6.27 -9.00
CA LEU A 600 4.71 6.61 -9.45
C LEU A 600 5.66 6.74 -8.26
N GLU A 601 5.31 7.50 -7.25
CA GLU A 601 6.16 7.80 -6.11
C GLU A 601 6.44 6.56 -5.26
N SER A 602 5.44 5.67 -5.10
CA SER A 602 5.63 4.35 -4.48
C SER A 602 6.57 3.46 -5.29
N HIS A 603 6.50 3.55 -6.62
CA HIS A 603 7.40 2.83 -7.52
C HIS A 603 8.84 3.35 -7.40
N HIS A 604 9.04 4.67 -7.42
CA HIS A 604 10.34 5.32 -7.29
C HIS A 604 11.01 4.95 -5.97
N ALA A 605 10.30 5.07 -4.84
CA ALA A 605 10.79 4.69 -3.53
C ALA A 605 11.16 3.21 -3.46
N SER A 606 10.31 2.32 -3.97
CA SER A 606 10.58 0.87 -4.01
C SER A 606 11.80 0.56 -4.87
N THR A 607 11.91 1.16 -6.05
CA THR A 607 13.02 0.95 -6.99
C THR A 607 14.34 1.47 -6.41
N THR A 608 14.34 2.62 -5.76
CA THR A 608 15.51 3.17 -5.06
C THR A 608 16.14 2.16 -4.11
N PHE A 609 15.34 1.59 -3.20
CA PHE A 609 15.86 0.61 -2.24
C PHE A 609 16.16 -0.75 -2.86
N ARG A 610 15.43 -1.18 -3.86
CA ARG A 610 15.72 -2.41 -4.60
C ARG A 610 17.07 -2.34 -5.31
N LEU A 611 17.38 -1.22 -5.96
CA LEU A 611 18.65 -0.99 -6.63
C LEU A 611 19.80 -0.88 -5.61
N THR A 612 19.59 -0.13 -4.52
CA THR A 612 20.60 0.08 -3.48
C THR A 612 20.98 -1.20 -2.76
N LEU A 613 19.99 -2.03 -2.38
CA LEU A 613 20.23 -3.27 -1.63
C LEU A 613 20.57 -4.46 -2.53
N GLY A 614 20.40 -4.33 -3.85
CA GLY A 614 20.66 -5.39 -4.82
C GLY A 614 22.12 -5.59 -5.18
N ASP A 615 23.02 -4.65 -4.85
CA ASP A 615 24.46 -4.72 -5.13
C ASP A 615 25.27 -4.15 -3.96
N ASP A 616 26.06 -4.98 -3.32
CA ASP A 616 26.92 -4.61 -2.19
C ASP A 616 27.96 -3.51 -2.53
N ASN A 617 28.36 -3.40 -3.81
CA ASN A 617 29.28 -2.36 -4.27
C ASN A 617 28.60 -0.99 -4.45
N ALA A 618 27.28 -0.95 -4.44
CA ALA A 618 26.47 0.24 -4.54
C ALA A 618 25.58 0.46 -3.32
N ASN A 619 25.61 -0.43 -2.34
CA ASN A 619 24.83 -0.28 -1.13
C ASN A 619 25.43 0.80 -0.22
N ILE A 620 24.95 2.03 -0.37
CA ILE A 620 25.38 3.20 0.41
C ILE A 620 25.00 3.12 1.90
N PHE A 621 24.13 2.20 2.29
CA PHE A 621 23.68 2.01 3.69
C PHE A 621 24.34 0.84 4.40
N LYS A 622 25.26 0.12 3.74
CA LYS A 622 25.81 -1.16 4.24
C LYS A 622 26.51 -1.07 5.60
N ASN A 623 27.04 0.09 5.95
CA ASN A 623 27.80 0.29 7.18
C ASN A 623 27.01 1.04 8.26
N LEU A 624 25.74 1.40 8.01
CA LEU A 624 24.87 2.00 9.00
C LEU A 624 24.37 0.92 9.98
N ASP A 625 24.24 1.28 11.25
CA ASP A 625 23.50 0.46 12.19
C ASP A 625 22.00 0.42 11.84
N THR A 626 21.29 -0.56 12.41
CA THR A 626 19.89 -0.83 12.07
C THR A 626 18.96 0.35 12.33
N ASP A 627 19.19 1.14 13.38
CA ASP A 627 18.29 2.22 13.76
C ASP A 627 18.56 3.47 12.92
N THR A 628 19.82 3.83 12.68
CA THR A 628 20.23 4.88 11.74
C THR A 628 19.74 4.59 10.32
N TYR A 629 19.86 3.34 9.85
CA TYR A 629 19.28 2.93 8.55
C TYR A 629 17.76 3.10 8.48
N LYS A 630 17.03 2.74 9.54
CA LYS A 630 15.57 2.93 9.58
C LYS A 630 15.17 4.40 9.47
N VAL A 631 15.88 5.27 10.19
CA VAL A 631 15.65 6.73 10.12
C VAL A 631 15.87 7.23 8.70
N ALA A 632 17.06 6.96 8.12
CA ALA A 632 17.37 7.35 6.74
C ALA A 632 16.32 6.81 5.75
N ARG A 633 15.98 5.53 5.85
CA ARG A 633 14.99 4.89 4.98
C ARG A 633 13.60 5.55 5.11
N THR A 634 13.15 5.83 6.32
CA THR A 634 11.85 6.46 6.56
C THR A 634 11.85 7.88 5.97
N THR A 635 12.90 8.64 6.19
CA THR A 635 13.05 10.01 5.66
C THR A 635 13.06 10.02 4.13
N ILE A 636 13.85 9.17 3.48
CA ILE A 636 13.92 9.08 2.02
C ILE A 636 12.55 8.70 1.42
N ILE A 637 11.88 7.70 1.97
CA ILE A 637 10.55 7.28 1.50
C ILE A 637 9.54 8.41 1.69
N ASP A 638 9.51 9.06 2.85
CA ASP A 638 8.59 10.16 3.14
C ASP A 638 8.78 11.33 2.17
N MET A 639 10.01 11.70 1.87
CA MET A 639 10.32 12.77 0.94
C MET A 639 9.94 12.40 -0.51
N ILE A 640 10.22 11.18 -0.96
CA ILE A 640 9.81 10.73 -2.30
C ILE A 640 8.28 10.73 -2.43
N LEU A 641 7.55 10.20 -1.43
CA LEU A 641 6.09 10.22 -1.44
C LEU A 641 5.49 11.63 -1.37
N ALA A 642 6.25 12.61 -0.83
CA ALA A 642 5.80 13.99 -0.76
C ALA A 642 5.82 14.71 -2.13
N THR A 643 6.50 14.20 -3.15
CA THR A 643 6.49 14.79 -4.50
C THR A 643 5.14 14.62 -5.20
N GLU A 644 4.27 13.72 -4.73
CA GLU A 644 2.93 13.51 -5.29
C GLU A 644 2.14 14.82 -5.41
N MET A 645 1.73 15.15 -6.64
CA MET A 645 1.06 16.42 -6.93
C MET A 645 -0.39 16.47 -6.44
N THR A 646 -1.07 15.35 -6.29
CA THR A 646 -2.45 15.33 -5.76
C THR A 646 -2.52 15.83 -4.32
N ARG A 647 -1.41 15.76 -3.57
CA ARG A 647 -1.29 16.23 -2.20
C ARG A 647 -0.61 17.61 -2.06
N HIS A 648 -0.41 18.31 -3.18
CA HIS A 648 0.30 19.59 -3.21
C HIS A 648 -0.26 20.60 -2.21
N PHE A 649 -1.55 20.89 -2.28
CA PHE A 649 -2.20 21.89 -1.39
C PHE A 649 -2.27 21.41 0.05
N GLU A 650 -2.35 20.11 0.31
CA GLU A 650 -2.28 19.57 1.66
C GLU A 650 -0.93 19.90 2.31
N HIS A 651 0.17 19.64 1.60
CA HIS A 651 1.51 19.95 2.11
C HIS A 651 1.73 21.46 2.27
N LEU A 652 1.31 22.25 1.29
CA LEU A 652 1.42 23.72 1.35
C LEU A 652 0.62 24.28 2.53
N ALA A 653 -0.65 23.91 2.68
CA ALA A 653 -1.49 24.38 3.76
C ALA A 653 -0.95 24.02 5.15
N LYS A 654 -0.46 22.79 5.33
CA LYS A 654 0.18 22.35 6.58
C LYS A 654 1.46 23.14 6.85
N PHE A 655 2.29 23.36 5.84
CA PHE A 655 3.51 24.14 5.97
C PHE A 655 3.21 25.58 6.40
N VAL A 656 2.30 26.26 5.70
CA VAL A 656 1.90 27.63 6.03
C VAL A 656 1.26 27.72 7.41
N SER A 657 0.47 26.73 7.82
CA SER A 657 -0.15 26.71 9.14
C SER A 657 0.86 26.65 10.29
N VAL A 658 2.01 26.00 10.07
CA VAL A 658 3.07 25.85 11.08
C VAL A 658 4.07 27.02 11.01
N PHE A 659 4.54 27.35 9.81
CA PHE A 659 5.63 28.32 9.62
C PHE A 659 5.17 29.71 9.20
N GLY A 660 3.88 29.91 8.91
CA GLY A 660 3.31 31.22 8.58
C GLY A 660 2.92 32.10 9.78
N ASN A 661 3.18 31.64 11.01
CA ASN A 661 2.88 32.39 12.23
C ASN A 661 4.03 33.34 12.61
N GLU A 662 3.78 34.28 13.55
CA GLU A 662 4.75 35.28 14.04
C GLU A 662 5.96 34.69 14.84
N MET A 663 5.97 33.36 15.10
CA MET A 663 7.09 32.72 15.77
C MET A 663 8.26 32.51 14.81
N GLU A 664 9.49 32.72 15.34
CA GLU A 664 10.69 32.44 14.56
C GLU A 664 10.74 30.98 14.09
N PRO A 665 10.95 30.74 12.78
CA PRO A 665 11.00 29.38 12.23
C PRO A 665 11.94 28.42 12.97
N ARG A 666 13.04 28.96 13.50
CA ARG A 666 14.04 28.23 14.30
C ARG A 666 13.45 27.61 15.56
N GLU A 667 12.61 28.36 16.28
CA GLU A 667 11.99 27.88 17.52
C GLU A 667 11.00 26.74 17.24
N ILE A 668 10.28 26.86 16.12
CA ILE A 668 9.32 25.84 15.69
C ILE A 668 10.01 24.53 15.30
N VAL A 669 11.08 24.58 14.48
CA VAL A 669 11.82 23.41 14.01
C VAL A 669 12.51 22.67 15.17
N GLN A 670 13.00 23.40 16.16
CA GLN A 670 13.66 22.80 17.34
C GLN A 670 12.68 22.21 18.37
N SER A 671 11.42 22.60 18.33
CA SER A 671 10.43 22.22 19.34
C SER A 671 9.62 20.96 19.01
N GLU A 672 9.47 20.59 17.74
CA GLU A 672 8.55 19.51 17.31
C GLU A 672 9.11 18.68 16.15
N ASP A 673 9.17 17.36 16.34
CA ASP A 673 9.57 16.40 15.28
C ASP A 673 8.69 16.51 14.01
N GLU A 674 7.39 16.84 14.16
CA GLU A 674 6.47 17.01 13.02
C GLU A 674 6.83 18.22 12.14
N SER A 675 7.38 19.28 12.69
CA SER A 675 7.79 20.47 11.95
C SER A 675 8.97 20.19 11.02
N SER A 676 9.95 19.40 11.49
CA SER A 676 11.07 18.91 10.68
C SER A 676 10.59 18.08 9.47
N VAL A 677 9.60 17.22 9.67
CA VAL A 677 8.98 16.43 8.58
C VAL A 677 8.32 17.33 7.54
N LEU A 678 7.55 18.34 7.97
CA LEU A 678 6.89 19.28 7.05
C LEU A 678 7.90 20.11 6.26
N MET A 679 8.99 20.54 6.91
CA MET A 679 10.09 21.26 6.25
C MET A 679 10.73 20.42 5.15
N ARG A 680 11.08 19.16 5.43
CA ARG A 680 11.69 18.26 4.43
C ARG A 680 10.76 17.96 3.25
N ARG A 681 9.47 17.76 3.52
CA ARG A 681 8.47 17.56 2.45
C ARG A 681 8.34 18.79 1.57
N MET A 682 8.33 20.00 2.15
CA MET A 682 8.27 21.21 1.37
C MET A 682 9.57 21.45 0.59
N LEU A 683 10.73 21.17 1.18
CA LEU A 683 12.04 21.31 0.55
C LEU A 683 12.12 20.54 -0.77
N ILE A 684 11.83 19.23 -0.73
CA ILE A 684 11.92 18.41 -1.95
C ILE A 684 10.83 18.79 -2.96
N LYS A 685 9.65 19.16 -2.49
CA LYS A 685 8.53 19.56 -3.35
C LYS A 685 8.82 20.86 -4.10
N VAL A 686 9.40 21.85 -3.41
CA VAL A 686 9.86 23.09 -4.07
C VAL A 686 11.00 22.82 -5.04
N ALA A 687 11.96 21.95 -4.66
CA ALA A 687 13.07 21.57 -5.51
C ALA A 687 12.58 20.94 -6.83
N ASP A 688 11.63 20.02 -6.75
CA ASP A 688 11.06 19.26 -7.87
C ASP A 688 10.37 20.18 -8.91
N VAL A 689 9.56 21.16 -8.45
CA VAL A 689 8.77 22.00 -9.37
C VAL A 689 9.32 23.41 -9.53
N SER A 690 10.57 23.67 -9.14
CA SER A 690 11.21 25.00 -9.15
C SER A 690 11.60 25.50 -10.55
N ASN A 691 11.38 24.75 -11.61
CA ASN A 691 11.77 25.13 -12.98
C ASN A 691 11.30 26.53 -13.40
N PRO A 692 10.09 27.04 -13.05
CA PRO A 692 9.67 28.39 -13.34
C PRO A 692 10.45 29.48 -12.61
N ALA A 693 11.13 29.13 -11.53
CA ALA A 693 11.98 30.06 -10.74
C ALA A 693 13.48 29.94 -11.12
N ARG A 694 13.84 29.20 -12.15
CA ARG A 694 15.20 29.13 -12.71
C ARG A 694 15.45 30.28 -13.69
N PRO A 695 16.72 30.59 -14.02
CA PRO A 695 17.03 31.53 -15.10
C PRO A 695 16.27 31.23 -16.39
N MET A 696 15.82 32.26 -17.12
CA MET A 696 14.90 32.11 -18.25
C MET A 696 15.32 31.06 -19.29
N ILE A 697 16.60 30.90 -19.55
CA ILE A 697 17.10 29.91 -20.52
C ILE A 697 16.78 28.48 -20.03
N CYS A 698 16.99 28.22 -18.75
CA CYS A 698 16.66 26.90 -18.17
C CYS A 698 15.14 26.71 -18.07
N CYS A 699 14.40 27.74 -17.67
CA CYS A 699 12.94 27.71 -17.61
C CYS A 699 12.31 27.37 -18.96
N ILE A 700 12.77 27.97 -20.06
CA ILE A 700 12.28 27.65 -21.42
C ILE A 700 12.61 26.20 -21.78
N GLU A 701 13.81 25.73 -21.52
CA GLU A 701 14.21 24.36 -21.87
C GLU A 701 13.39 23.32 -21.06
N TRP A 702 13.17 23.56 -19.77
CA TRP A 702 12.32 22.72 -18.94
C TRP A 702 10.87 22.70 -19.43
N SER A 703 10.30 23.86 -19.76
CA SER A 703 8.94 23.95 -20.30
C SER A 703 8.78 23.22 -21.62
N ARG A 704 9.82 23.26 -22.49
CA ARG A 704 9.85 22.50 -23.73
C ARG A 704 9.88 21.01 -23.49
N ARG A 705 10.71 20.55 -22.54
CA ARG A 705 10.88 19.11 -22.25
C ARG A 705 9.61 18.52 -21.67
N ILE A 706 8.97 19.17 -20.70
CA ILE A 706 7.73 18.67 -20.09
C ILE A 706 6.57 18.68 -21.10
N ALA A 707 6.47 19.72 -21.93
CA ALA A 707 5.43 19.77 -22.95
C ALA A 707 5.58 18.62 -23.98
N GLU A 708 6.80 18.28 -24.40
CA GLU A 708 7.04 17.17 -25.32
C GLU A 708 6.63 15.82 -24.71
N GLU A 709 6.87 15.63 -23.40
CA GLU A 709 6.47 14.42 -22.70
C GLU A 709 4.94 14.32 -22.60
N TYR A 710 4.26 15.41 -22.27
CA TYR A 710 2.80 15.46 -22.21
C TYR A 710 2.15 15.30 -23.59
N PHE A 711 2.75 15.87 -24.65
CA PHE A 711 2.30 15.63 -26.00
C PHE A 711 2.39 14.15 -26.38
N THR A 712 3.49 13.51 -26.01
CA THR A 712 3.69 12.08 -26.27
C THR A 712 2.64 11.24 -25.55
N GLN A 713 2.30 11.59 -24.31
CA GLN A 713 1.21 10.95 -23.56
C GLN A 713 -0.14 11.16 -24.24
N THR A 714 -0.48 12.40 -24.62
CA THR A 714 -1.76 12.72 -25.26
C THR A 714 -1.92 12.00 -26.63
N ASP A 715 -0.82 11.92 -27.40
CA ASP A 715 -0.82 11.17 -28.66
C ASP A 715 -1.08 9.67 -28.43
N GLU A 716 -0.50 9.10 -27.39
CA GLU A 716 -0.71 7.71 -26.99
C GLU A 716 -2.14 7.47 -26.46
N GLU A 717 -2.68 8.38 -25.63
CA GLU A 717 -4.07 8.32 -25.16
C GLU A 717 -5.05 8.29 -26.32
N LYS A 718 -4.85 9.15 -27.34
CA LYS A 718 -5.65 9.16 -28.57
C LYS A 718 -5.53 7.85 -29.33
N ALA A 719 -4.30 7.35 -29.52
CA ALA A 719 -4.05 6.12 -30.25
C ALA A 719 -4.68 4.89 -29.59
N LYS A 720 -4.75 4.90 -28.26
CA LYS A 720 -5.32 3.81 -27.45
C LYS A 720 -6.79 4.02 -27.09
N ASN A 721 -7.44 5.10 -27.54
CA ASN A 721 -8.79 5.50 -27.15
C ASN A 721 -8.97 5.59 -25.61
N LEU A 722 -7.97 6.06 -24.90
CA LEU A 722 -8.02 6.33 -23.49
C LEU A 722 -8.62 7.72 -23.22
N PRO A 723 -9.14 7.98 -22.03
CA PRO A 723 -9.47 9.33 -21.60
C PRO A 723 -8.23 10.22 -21.67
N ILE A 724 -8.36 11.37 -22.31
CA ILE A 724 -7.25 12.35 -22.38
C ILE A 724 -7.13 13.02 -21.03
N VAL A 725 -5.98 12.86 -20.37
CA VAL A 725 -5.72 13.41 -19.03
C VAL A 725 -5.49 14.92 -19.09
N MET A 726 -4.76 15.38 -20.10
CA MET A 726 -4.39 16.80 -20.27
C MET A 726 -4.78 17.31 -21.66
N PRO A 727 -6.07 17.66 -21.91
CA PRO A 727 -6.54 18.08 -23.23
C PRO A 727 -5.79 19.29 -23.80
N MET A 728 -5.30 20.17 -22.91
CA MET A 728 -4.51 21.34 -23.28
C MET A 728 -3.16 21.01 -23.92
N PHE A 729 -2.59 19.83 -23.65
CA PHE A 729 -1.34 19.36 -24.28
C PHE A 729 -1.61 18.53 -25.54
N ASP A 730 -2.42 19.07 -26.45
CA ASP A 730 -2.54 18.59 -27.81
C ASP A 730 -1.55 19.36 -28.71
N ARG A 731 -0.72 18.64 -29.49
CA ARG A 731 0.31 19.26 -30.37
C ARG A 731 -0.29 20.29 -31.35
N GLY A 732 -1.55 20.13 -31.74
CA GLY A 732 -2.21 21.00 -32.73
C GLY A 732 -2.78 22.26 -32.12
N THR A 733 -3.06 22.30 -30.82
CA THR A 733 -3.81 23.41 -30.20
C THR A 733 -3.15 24.00 -28.96
N CYS A 734 -2.09 23.35 -28.44
CA CYS A 734 -1.43 23.77 -27.21
C CYS A 734 -0.73 25.14 -27.37
N SER A 735 -0.95 26.02 -26.39
CA SER A 735 -0.15 27.22 -26.19
C SER A 735 0.80 27.03 -25.02
N ILE A 736 2.10 26.91 -25.32
CA ILE A 736 3.13 26.73 -24.28
C ILE A 736 3.16 27.91 -23.29
N PRO A 737 3.14 29.20 -23.74
CA PRO A 737 3.11 30.32 -22.82
C PRO A 737 1.89 30.29 -21.88
N LYS A 738 0.70 29.96 -22.37
CA LYS A 738 -0.51 29.89 -21.53
C LYS A 738 -0.40 28.77 -20.50
N SER A 739 0.12 27.60 -20.89
CA SER A 739 0.32 26.51 -19.93
C SER A 739 1.30 26.88 -18.80
N GLN A 740 2.36 27.61 -19.12
CA GLN A 740 3.34 28.09 -18.14
C GLN A 740 2.79 29.20 -17.26
N ILE A 741 2.04 30.14 -17.83
CA ILE A 741 1.33 31.19 -17.06
C ILE A 741 0.40 30.54 -16.03
N GLY A 742 -0.46 29.62 -16.48
CA GLY A 742 -1.40 28.92 -15.57
C GLY A 742 -0.67 28.07 -14.52
N PHE A 743 0.43 27.40 -14.88
CA PHE A 743 1.23 26.63 -13.92
C PHE A 743 1.81 27.54 -12.82
N ILE A 744 2.35 28.71 -13.20
CA ILE A 744 2.88 29.68 -12.22
C ILE A 744 1.74 30.22 -11.34
N GLU A 745 0.66 30.71 -11.95
CA GLU A 745 -0.43 31.38 -11.20
C GLU A 745 -1.15 30.44 -10.22
N TYR A 746 -1.41 29.18 -10.61
CA TYR A 746 -2.29 28.29 -9.82
C TYR A 746 -1.55 27.26 -8.98
N ILE A 747 -0.30 26.96 -9.29
CA ILE A 747 0.44 25.87 -8.59
C ILE A 747 1.67 26.42 -7.87
N ILE A 748 2.50 27.23 -8.56
CA ILE A 748 3.86 27.52 -8.09
C ILE A 748 3.92 28.75 -7.20
N GLN A 749 3.16 29.78 -7.51
CA GLN A 749 3.32 31.10 -6.91
C GLN A 749 3.21 31.07 -5.38
N ASP A 750 2.13 30.52 -4.85
CA ASP A 750 1.89 30.50 -3.40
C ASP A 750 2.93 29.67 -2.67
N MET A 751 3.36 28.57 -3.28
CA MET A 751 4.38 27.70 -2.71
C MET A 751 5.76 28.38 -2.68
N ILE A 752 6.16 29.06 -3.75
CA ILE A 752 7.44 29.81 -3.80
C ILE A 752 7.42 30.96 -2.79
N HIS A 753 6.30 31.68 -2.67
CA HIS A 753 6.18 32.73 -1.66
C HIS A 753 6.28 32.18 -0.23
N ALA A 754 5.61 31.06 0.06
CA ALA A 754 5.70 30.43 1.38
C ALA A 754 7.12 29.97 1.68
N TRP A 755 7.81 29.38 0.69
CA TRP A 755 9.17 28.90 0.84
C TRP A 755 10.18 30.06 0.99
N ASP A 756 10.08 31.12 0.17
CA ASP A 756 10.91 32.33 0.30
C ASP A 756 10.73 33.00 1.67
N SER A 757 9.49 33.13 2.15
CA SER A 757 9.24 33.65 3.50
C SER A 757 9.92 32.83 4.60
N PHE A 758 10.15 31.57 4.38
CA PHE A 758 10.79 30.67 5.33
C PHE A 758 12.32 30.70 5.25
N ILE A 759 12.90 30.65 4.03
CA ILE A 759 14.36 30.56 3.86
C ILE A 759 15.02 31.87 3.44
N ASP A 760 14.23 32.92 3.09
CA ASP A 760 14.71 34.24 2.61
C ASP A 760 15.62 34.10 1.37
N MET A 761 15.06 33.65 0.28
CA MET A 761 15.74 33.43 -1.01
C MET A 761 14.99 34.18 -2.13
N PRO A 762 15.07 35.53 -2.15
CA PRO A 762 14.29 36.40 -3.05
C PRO A 762 14.59 36.16 -4.54
N GLU A 763 15.68 35.49 -4.87
CA GLU A 763 15.99 35.09 -6.25
C GLU A 763 14.91 34.22 -6.86
N LEU A 764 14.27 33.34 -6.07
CA LEU A 764 13.18 32.48 -6.51
C LEU A 764 12.00 33.28 -7.04
N ILE A 765 11.57 34.27 -6.26
CA ILE A 765 10.48 35.18 -6.65
C ILE A 765 10.91 36.03 -7.85
N THR A 766 12.12 36.55 -7.84
CA THR A 766 12.63 37.42 -8.91
C THR A 766 12.63 36.70 -10.26
N TYR A 767 13.20 35.49 -10.33
CA TYR A 767 13.21 34.68 -11.56
C TYR A 767 11.81 34.25 -11.98
N MET A 768 10.97 33.82 -11.05
CA MET A 768 9.58 33.45 -11.33
C MET A 768 8.81 34.63 -11.97
N GLN A 769 8.92 35.83 -11.44
CA GLN A 769 8.25 37.02 -11.96
C GLN A 769 8.80 37.45 -13.32
N ILE A 770 10.11 37.38 -13.54
CA ILE A 770 10.74 37.65 -14.83
C ILE A 770 10.21 36.65 -15.88
N ASN A 771 10.21 35.38 -15.55
CA ASN A 771 9.76 34.32 -16.45
C ASN A 771 8.26 34.46 -16.76
N TYR A 772 7.43 34.68 -15.75
CA TYR A 772 6.00 34.94 -15.90
C TYR A 772 5.74 36.12 -16.87
N SER A 773 6.42 37.24 -16.64
CA SER A 773 6.30 38.41 -17.51
C SER A 773 6.76 38.13 -18.95
N GLN A 774 7.75 37.26 -19.11
CA GLN A 774 8.23 36.85 -20.45
C GLN A 774 7.26 35.92 -21.16
N TRP A 775 6.63 34.98 -20.42
CA TRP A 775 5.58 34.11 -20.95
C TRP A 775 4.37 34.91 -21.43
N LYS A 776 3.93 35.94 -20.68
CA LYS A 776 2.89 36.88 -21.11
C LYS A 776 3.26 37.60 -22.39
N LYS A 777 4.49 38.09 -22.50
CA LYS A 777 5.00 38.72 -23.75
C LYS A 777 5.01 37.74 -24.92
N PHE A 778 5.32 36.49 -24.71
CA PHE A 778 5.27 35.48 -25.77
C PHE A 778 3.83 35.24 -26.24
N GLU A 779 2.90 35.17 -25.33
CA GLU A 779 1.46 35.05 -25.62
C GLU A 779 0.96 36.24 -26.42
N GLU A 780 1.27 37.46 -26.00
CA GLU A 780 0.93 38.73 -26.71
C GLU A 780 1.55 38.82 -28.14
N GLN A 781 2.72 38.19 -28.32
CA GLN A 781 3.40 38.10 -29.63
C GLN A 781 2.84 36.97 -30.51
N GLY A 782 1.87 36.20 -30.06
CA GLY A 782 1.31 35.07 -30.80
C GLY A 782 2.27 33.87 -30.92
N ILE A 783 3.23 33.73 -30.01
CA ILE A 783 4.14 32.59 -29.91
C ILE A 783 3.44 31.52 -29.09
N HIS A 784 3.11 30.39 -29.71
CA HIS A 784 2.33 29.35 -29.05
C HIS A 784 3.01 27.98 -29.09
N THR A 785 3.71 27.67 -30.18
CA THR A 785 4.26 26.33 -30.42
C THR A 785 5.65 26.13 -29.83
N LEU A 786 6.03 24.87 -29.59
CA LEU A 786 7.39 24.50 -29.17
C LEU A 786 8.47 25.01 -30.13
N ALA A 787 8.22 24.95 -31.44
CA ALA A 787 9.17 25.40 -32.46
C ALA A 787 9.42 26.91 -32.36
N GLU A 788 8.40 27.72 -32.18
CA GLU A 788 8.50 29.18 -32.01
C GLU A 788 9.21 29.54 -30.71
N VAL A 789 8.86 28.88 -29.61
CA VAL A 789 9.52 29.04 -28.30
C VAL A 789 11.01 28.69 -28.40
N LYS A 790 11.37 27.57 -29.08
CA LYS A 790 12.76 27.17 -29.30
C LYS A 790 13.53 28.20 -30.15
N ALA A 791 12.92 28.70 -31.23
CA ALA A 791 13.54 29.73 -32.08
C ALA A 791 13.82 31.01 -31.28
N LYS A 792 12.89 31.38 -30.36
CA LYS A 792 13.05 32.53 -29.50
C LYS A 792 14.14 32.32 -28.44
N GLN A 793 14.23 31.13 -27.86
CA GLN A 793 15.31 30.74 -26.94
C GLN A 793 16.68 30.92 -27.61
N MET A 794 16.87 30.37 -28.82
CA MET A 794 18.12 30.54 -29.57
C MET A 794 18.46 32.02 -29.85
N SER A 795 17.47 32.84 -30.18
CA SER A 795 17.66 34.27 -30.36
C SER A 795 18.11 34.98 -29.07
N LEU A 796 17.60 34.58 -27.90
CA LEU A 796 18.00 35.12 -26.61
C LEU A 796 19.43 34.66 -26.22
N MET A 797 19.81 33.45 -26.51
CA MET A 797 21.17 32.92 -26.29
C MET A 797 22.20 33.67 -27.15
N ASN A 798 21.91 33.86 -28.45
CA ASN A 798 22.79 34.56 -29.38
C ASN A 798 22.98 36.04 -29.00
N LYS A 799 21.95 36.68 -28.45
CA LYS A 799 22.06 38.07 -27.93
C LYS A 799 22.94 38.14 -26.68
N LYS A 800 22.88 37.19 -25.76
CA LYS A 800 23.78 37.14 -24.58
C LYS A 800 25.22 36.87 -24.97
N SER A 801 25.50 36.06 -25.97
CA SER A 801 26.86 35.79 -26.46
C SER A 801 27.45 36.96 -27.28
N ALA A 802 26.63 37.80 -27.89
CA ALA A 802 27.05 39.01 -28.61
C ALA A 802 27.30 40.22 -27.68
N LEU A 803 26.84 40.16 -26.42
CA LEU A 803 27.03 41.18 -25.40
C LEU A 803 28.17 40.90 -24.41
N LYS A 804 28.71 39.67 -24.45
CA LYS A 804 29.96 39.26 -23.82
C LYS A 804 31.10 39.37 -24.82
#